data_28f040ef4c51665c83b26add03a4ebf4
#
_entry.id   28f040ef4c51665c83b26add03a4ebf4
#
_cell.length_a   1.000
_cell.length_b   1.000
_cell.length_c   1.000
_cell.angle_alpha   90.00
_cell.angle_beta   90.00
_cell.angle_gamma   90.00
#
_symmetry.space_group_name_H-M   'P 1'
#
loop_
_entity.id
_entity.type
_entity.pdbx_description
1 polymer ?
#
loop_
_entity_poly.entity_id
_entity_poly.type
_entity_poly.pdbx_seq_one_letter_code
_entity_poly.pdbx_strand_id
1 'polypeptide(L)'
;MPRPTSGGHRDPPAGPVAPNGDPVLAARFSVPVPPQAFVRRPRLTDRLTQGVRGPLTLVNGPAGAGKTLLVADWLASGAAPGQVAWLTVAPEDNGPGVFWTYVLESLWRHGLAARDDIGSPARPGEVDHSLLTRLAAQLSLREEPLVLVLDEFDRVGTSAEVAEELQFVLRHAGQGLRLIVISRTEPLLPLHRYRAAGEVTDIRGADLAFRPKETAELLSRHGLHLSEDGTRALTERTGGWAAGLRLGTLAAQGAGDPEAFLKDFEAGQSTLADFLLAEVLDTQPAETQDLLLRTSILEQIHPGLANALTGRDDAEAILAGLQRANAFVEAIGHSWYRLHPLFAEILRVHLRVRHPGLEPELHRRAAHWLSETGLLTEALPHAADAGDWELAATRFVDELAIGRLLTGLDAEQLDALFARMPPDASGPAADLVRAARELARHDVDRGLAHLRRVEENLPAEESSECAPLRLSCALLRVLAARMTGSADLAEAAADDVEAAESTLPAERLAQHPELPALMLTDLGSAQLWAGRFDAAQSSLSAAAKVDAGPETALPRHECLSRLALIDFLRGWPGRAEAHAREAVAEAERSGLTPDARTGIAQLVLAAVAIDRDDLDVARAHLDHAASSTLPRDPLVSVGLALLRSRLLLARGHPQAALRLLEDQEGLPALTEPSPWVDDRTALTMAGAYLAEGRPQAAREVLEEDRAAGPESVVAAARARLAAGDGEAAHDLLAALPAGHGEGPAITVRTLLARAQIADALGDAAQAQQLVARALAAARPENLRRPFLESGPWLRRLVRHRPDLAQGHDWLPSSLFGHAPVADPAECGSAPVTEPLSEREHEVLERLAQMMSTEEIAADLYLSVNTVKTHLKSLYRKLAATRRGEAVRRARELHLL
;
A
#
# COMPACT_ATOMS: atom_id res chain seq x y z
N MET A 1 19.47 65.71 22.64
CA MET A 1 18.79 65.00 21.54
C MET A 1 19.09 63.53 21.68
N PRO A 2 18.12 62.68 22.07
CA PRO A 2 18.25 61.23 22.05
C PRO A 2 17.90 60.66 20.69
N ARG A 3 18.65 59.64 20.25
CA ARG A 3 18.45 58.85 19.02
C ARG A 3 17.18 58.04 19.10
N PRO A 4 16.41 57.83 18.00
CA PRO A 4 15.26 56.97 17.97
C PRO A 4 15.67 55.49 18.01
N THR A 5 15.04 54.74 18.88
CA THR A 5 15.08 53.29 19.01
C THR A 5 14.42 52.66 17.79
N SER A 6 15.13 51.69 17.19
CA SER A 6 14.70 50.85 16.10
C SER A 6 13.38 50.12 16.50
N GLY A 7 12.31 50.41 15.79
CA GLY A 7 11.07 49.63 15.87
C GLY A 7 11.33 48.23 15.31
N GLY A 8 11.17 47.22 16.18
CA GLY A 8 11.17 45.85 15.75
C GLY A 8 10.02 45.60 14.76
N HIS A 9 10.33 45.15 13.56
CA HIS A 9 9.38 44.49 12.72
C HIS A 9 8.89 43.26 13.49
N ARG A 10 7.63 43.32 13.93
CA ARG A 10 6.91 42.08 14.25
C ARG A 10 6.56 41.42 12.94
N ASP A 11 7.18 40.27 12.68
CA ASP A 11 6.68 39.37 11.66
C ASP A 11 5.19 39.16 11.86
N PRO A 12 4.38 39.20 10.80
CA PRO A 12 2.99 38.82 10.93
C PRO A 12 2.92 37.37 11.50
N PRO A 13 1.95 37.08 12.38
CA PRO A 13 1.84 35.77 12.97
C PRO A 13 1.73 34.76 11.84
N ALA A 14 2.63 33.77 11.82
CA ALA A 14 2.57 32.67 10.87
C ALA A 14 1.17 32.06 10.93
N GLY A 15 0.47 32.00 9.79
CA GLY A 15 -0.84 31.40 9.68
C GLY A 15 -0.80 29.90 10.07
N PRO A 16 -1.94 29.25 10.25
CA PRO A 16 -1.98 27.82 10.50
C PRO A 16 -1.33 27.04 9.37
N VAL A 17 -0.55 26.01 9.73
CA VAL A 17 0.21 25.17 8.81
C VAL A 17 -0.40 23.77 8.88
N ALA A 18 -0.55 23.12 7.74
CA ALA A 18 -0.99 21.74 7.65
C ALA A 18 0.14 20.78 8.07
N PRO A 19 -0.14 19.51 8.41
CA PRO A 19 0.86 18.56 8.87
C PRO A 19 1.97 18.23 7.85
N ASN A 20 1.71 18.47 6.56
CA ASN A 20 2.71 18.37 5.48
C ASN A 20 3.65 19.59 5.38
N GLY A 21 3.49 20.60 6.24
CA GLY A 21 4.29 21.81 6.24
C GLY A 21 3.73 22.95 5.40
N ASP A 22 2.66 22.72 4.62
CA ASP A 22 2.07 23.74 3.76
C ASP A 22 1.21 24.74 4.53
N PRO A 23 1.17 26.03 4.12
CA PRO A 23 0.28 27.00 4.73
C PRO A 23 -1.17 26.69 4.41
N VAL A 24 -2.07 26.81 5.41
CA VAL A 24 -3.50 26.61 5.23
C VAL A 24 -4.09 27.74 4.37
N LEU A 25 -4.64 27.38 3.21
CA LEU A 25 -5.17 28.31 2.22
C LEU A 25 -6.53 28.89 2.64
N ALA A 26 -6.54 30.16 3.04
CA ALA A 26 -7.75 30.83 3.54
C ALA A 26 -8.90 30.91 2.50
N ALA A 27 -8.60 30.96 1.22
CA ALA A 27 -9.58 31.01 0.14
C ALA A 27 -10.52 29.78 0.10
N ARG A 28 -10.06 28.65 0.60
CA ARG A 28 -10.82 27.38 0.64
C ARG A 28 -12.02 27.40 1.62
N PHE A 29 -12.06 28.35 2.53
CA PHE A 29 -13.14 28.51 3.51
C PHE A 29 -14.19 29.55 3.08
N SER A 30 -14.02 30.15 1.90
CA SER A 30 -14.90 31.20 1.41
C SER A 30 -16.11 30.60 0.70
N VAL A 31 -17.33 31.02 1.10
CA VAL A 31 -18.54 30.66 0.37
C VAL A 31 -18.55 31.42 -0.97
N PRO A 32 -18.70 30.72 -2.10
CA PRO A 32 -18.79 31.38 -3.40
C PRO A 32 -19.98 32.34 -3.49
N VAL A 33 -19.77 33.52 -4.10
CA VAL A 33 -20.85 34.49 -4.28
C VAL A 33 -21.61 34.17 -5.57
N PRO A 34 -22.93 33.93 -5.52
CA PRO A 34 -23.72 33.72 -6.72
C PRO A 34 -23.63 34.92 -7.67
N PRO A 35 -23.46 34.69 -8.99
CA PRO A 35 -23.38 35.77 -9.97
C PRO A 35 -24.72 36.53 -10.08
N GLN A 36 -24.71 37.77 -10.57
CA GLN A 36 -25.94 38.61 -10.69
C GLN A 36 -27.06 37.96 -11.53
N ALA A 37 -26.69 37.15 -12.55
CA ALA A 37 -27.65 36.43 -13.38
C ALA A 37 -28.06 35.05 -12.80
N PHE A 38 -27.72 34.75 -11.56
CA PHE A 38 -28.09 33.48 -10.92
C PHE A 38 -29.60 33.35 -10.76
N VAL A 39 -30.17 32.25 -11.20
CA VAL A 39 -31.60 31.92 -11.05
C VAL A 39 -31.83 31.17 -9.76
N ARG A 40 -32.67 31.72 -8.89
CA ARG A 40 -33.07 31.03 -7.66
C ARG A 40 -34.01 29.89 -7.97
N ARG A 41 -33.78 28.76 -7.33
CA ARG A 41 -34.59 27.54 -7.48
C ARG A 41 -35.27 27.14 -6.16
N PRO A 42 -36.40 27.76 -5.79
CA PRO A 42 -37.05 27.54 -4.48
C PRO A 42 -37.25 26.06 -4.15
N ARG A 43 -37.65 25.26 -5.14
CA ARG A 43 -37.83 23.80 -4.94
C ARG A 43 -36.58 23.09 -4.40
N LEU A 44 -35.39 23.59 -4.74
CA LEU A 44 -34.11 23.00 -4.28
C LEU A 44 -33.66 23.60 -2.95
N THR A 45 -33.83 24.91 -2.76
CA THR A 45 -33.50 25.55 -1.49
C THR A 45 -34.44 25.09 -0.37
N ASP A 46 -35.73 24.83 -0.66
CA ASP A 46 -36.69 24.23 0.28
C ASP A 46 -36.24 22.79 0.64
N ARG A 47 -35.78 22.02 -0.34
CA ARG A 47 -35.30 20.68 -0.11
C ARG A 47 -34.01 20.65 0.70
N LEU A 48 -33.09 21.60 0.49
CA LEU A 48 -31.92 21.80 1.34
C LEU A 48 -32.34 22.14 2.78
N THR A 49 -33.28 23.07 2.96
CA THR A 49 -33.78 23.47 4.28
C THR A 49 -34.41 22.29 5.03
N GLN A 50 -35.13 21.44 4.34
CA GLN A 50 -35.66 20.20 4.91
C GLN A 50 -34.52 19.19 5.20
N GLY A 51 -33.59 19.05 4.29
CA GLY A 51 -32.46 18.11 4.37
C GLY A 51 -31.55 18.36 5.56
N VAL A 52 -31.25 19.61 5.85
CA VAL A 52 -30.35 20.00 6.95
C VAL A 52 -30.99 19.76 8.33
N ARG A 53 -32.25 19.41 8.42
CA ARG A 53 -32.83 18.86 9.64
C ARG A 53 -32.33 17.48 9.99
N GLY A 54 -31.96 16.69 8.98
CA GLY A 54 -31.23 15.40 9.12
C GLY A 54 -29.72 15.59 9.27
N PRO A 55 -29.00 14.55 9.63
CA PRO A 55 -27.55 14.61 9.81
C PRO A 55 -26.76 14.81 8.51
N LEU A 56 -27.26 14.32 7.37
CA LEU A 56 -26.55 14.32 6.09
C LEU A 56 -27.43 14.82 4.94
N THR A 57 -26.90 15.77 4.18
CA THR A 57 -27.46 16.19 2.89
C THR A 57 -26.42 15.99 1.80
N LEU A 58 -26.76 15.24 0.77
CA LEU A 58 -25.88 14.97 -0.37
C LEU A 58 -26.39 15.74 -1.60
N VAL A 59 -25.52 16.60 -2.15
CA VAL A 59 -25.77 17.30 -3.41
C VAL A 59 -24.84 16.71 -4.48
N ASN A 60 -25.36 15.76 -5.24
CA ASN A 60 -24.58 15.00 -6.23
C ASN A 60 -25.02 15.28 -7.66
N GLY A 61 -24.05 15.53 -8.56
CA GLY A 61 -24.34 15.76 -9.97
C GLY A 61 -23.09 16.12 -10.76
N PRO A 62 -23.18 16.15 -12.11
CA PRO A 62 -22.05 16.41 -12.97
C PRO A 62 -21.41 17.79 -12.73
N ALA A 63 -20.22 18.00 -13.28
CA ALA A 63 -19.58 19.30 -13.31
C ALA A 63 -20.51 20.34 -13.97
N GLY A 64 -20.51 21.58 -13.48
CA GLY A 64 -21.36 22.63 -14.05
C GLY A 64 -22.88 22.50 -13.83
N ALA A 65 -23.34 21.53 -13.00
CA ALA A 65 -24.76 21.38 -12.67
C ALA A 65 -25.28 22.46 -11.69
N GLY A 66 -24.42 23.32 -11.19
CA GLY A 66 -24.79 24.40 -10.27
C GLY A 66 -24.96 23.97 -8.82
N LYS A 67 -24.28 22.89 -8.40
CA LYS A 67 -24.29 22.36 -7.03
C LYS A 67 -23.82 23.37 -6.00
N THR A 68 -22.59 23.85 -6.18
CA THR A 68 -21.93 24.83 -5.32
C THR A 68 -22.75 26.13 -5.18
N LEU A 69 -23.21 26.67 -6.32
CA LEU A 69 -24.02 27.89 -6.33
C LEU A 69 -25.40 27.70 -5.71
N LEU A 70 -25.98 26.52 -5.78
CA LEU A 70 -27.24 26.20 -5.11
C LEU A 70 -27.10 26.30 -3.60
N VAL A 71 -26.04 25.67 -3.06
CA VAL A 71 -25.78 25.69 -1.60
C VAL A 71 -25.38 27.10 -1.15
N ALA A 72 -24.59 27.82 -1.95
CA ALA A 72 -24.21 29.20 -1.69
C ALA A 72 -25.44 30.15 -1.65
N ASP A 73 -26.40 30.03 -2.58
CA ASP A 73 -27.65 30.79 -2.60
C ASP A 73 -28.54 30.45 -1.39
N TRP A 74 -28.61 29.15 -1.04
CA TRP A 74 -29.35 28.74 0.15
C TRP A 74 -28.75 29.34 1.42
N LEU A 75 -27.43 29.40 1.56
CA LEU A 75 -26.76 30.06 2.69
C LEU A 75 -27.00 31.56 2.70
N ALA A 76 -26.95 32.22 1.53
CA ALA A 76 -27.24 33.65 1.41
C ALA A 76 -28.71 34.01 1.78
N SER A 77 -29.62 33.03 1.73
CA SER A 77 -31.02 33.21 2.16
C SER A 77 -31.20 33.25 3.69
N GLY A 78 -30.18 32.91 4.46
CA GLY A 78 -30.24 32.81 5.91
C GLY A 78 -31.05 31.61 6.45
N ALA A 79 -31.35 30.61 5.63
CA ALA A 79 -32.16 29.45 6.01
C ALA A 79 -31.37 28.34 6.76
N ALA A 80 -30.09 28.53 7.00
CA ALA A 80 -29.27 27.58 7.75
C ALA A 80 -29.71 27.58 9.23
N PRO A 81 -29.80 26.37 9.86
CA PRO A 81 -30.27 26.23 11.23
C PRO A 81 -29.25 26.66 12.31
N GLY A 82 -28.06 27.07 11.93
CA GLY A 82 -26.95 27.45 12.78
C GLY A 82 -25.77 28.04 12.02
N GLN A 83 -24.62 28.10 12.67
CA GLN A 83 -23.38 28.57 12.05
C GLN A 83 -22.95 27.64 10.94
N VAL A 84 -22.36 28.19 9.87
CA VAL A 84 -21.94 27.42 8.69
C VAL A 84 -20.44 27.49 8.51
N ALA A 85 -19.81 26.34 8.46
CA ALA A 85 -18.42 26.16 8.11
C ALA A 85 -18.34 25.63 6.68
N TRP A 86 -17.60 26.33 5.81
CA TRP A 86 -17.39 25.94 4.41
C TRP A 86 -15.97 25.45 4.21
N LEU A 87 -15.81 24.36 3.48
CA LEU A 87 -14.52 23.87 3.00
C LEU A 87 -14.65 23.41 1.55
N THR A 88 -13.88 24.02 0.66
CA THR A 88 -13.64 23.47 -0.70
C THR A 88 -12.46 22.52 -0.63
N VAL A 89 -12.73 21.25 -0.90
CA VAL A 89 -11.77 20.14 -0.82
C VAL A 89 -10.90 20.13 -2.08
N ALA A 90 -9.61 19.78 -1.92
CA ALA A 90 -8.65 19.70 -3.00
C ALA A 90 -8.03 18.29 -3.10
N PRO A 91 -7.44 17.91 -4.25
CA PRO A 91 -6.81 16.61 -4.41
C PRO A 91 -5.69 16.33 -3.41
N GLU A 92 -5.03 17.39 -2.95
CA GLU A 92 -3.93 17.32 -1.97
C GLU A 92 -4.42 16.93 -0.57
N ASP A 93 -5.73 16.93 -0.32
CA ASP A 93 -6.35 16.54 0.96
C ASP A 93 -6.55 15.03 1.08
N ASN A 94 -5.99 14.25 0.20
CA ASN A 94 -6.19 12.80 0.16
C ASN A 94 -5.65 12.05 1.41
N GLY A 95 -4.79 12.70 2.20
CA GLY A 95 -4.35 12.19 3.50
C GLY A 95 -5.30 12.62 4.64
N PRO A 96 -5.77 11.67 5.49
CA PRO A 96 -6.68 11.99 6.59
C PRO A 96 -6.23 13.16 7.46
N GLY A 97 -4.94 13.24 7.80
CA GLY A 97 -4.41 14.34 8.62
C GLY A 97 -4.48 15.70 7.96
N VAL A 98 -4.25 15.79 6.65
CA VAL A 98 -4.39 17.05 5.88
C VAL A 98 -5.87 17.42 5.80
N PHE A 99 -6.74 16.50 5.42
CA PHE A 99 -8.19 16.71 5.34
C PHE A 99 -8.76 17.23 6.65
N TRP A 100 -8.48 16.54 7.76
CA TRP A 100 -8.98 16.96 9.08
C TRP A 100 -8.40 18.27 9.57
N THR A 101 -7.19 18.62 9.18
CA THR A 101 -6.63 19.95 9.48
C THR A 101 -7.48 21.05 8.85
N TYR A 102 -7.85 20.90 7.58
CA TYR A 102 -8.73 21.86 6.91
C TYR A 102 -10.16 21.85 7.47
N VAL A 103 -10.71 20.69 7.79
CA VAL A 103 -12.03 20.59 8.43
C VAL A 103 -12.03 21.31 9.77
N LEU A 104 -11.06 21.02 10.64
CA LEU A 104 -10.96 21.66 11.95
C LEU A 104 -10.78 23.17 11.82
N GLU A 105 -9.93 23.64 10.92
CA GLU A 105 -9.72 25.06 10.67
C GLU A 105 -11.01 25.75 10.21
N SER A 106 -11.78 25.10 9.34
CA SER A 106 -13.10 25.58 8.94
C SER A 106 -14.07 25.71 10.12
N LEU A 107 -14.11 24.69 10.98
CA LEU A 107 -14.96 24.65 12.17
C LEU A 107 -14.55 25.71 13.22
N TRP A 108 -13.25 25.90 13.46
CA TRP A 108 -12.75 26.90 14.40
C TRP A 108 -13.05 28.33 13.98
N ARG A 109 -12.98 28.65 12.73
CA ARG A 109 -13.35 29.98 12.18
C ARG A 109 -14.83 30.31 12.40
N HIS A 110 -15.66 29.29 12.62
CA HIS A 110 -17.09 29.42 12.77
C HIS A 110 -17.60 28.98 14.18
N GLY A 111 -16.76 29.21 15.20
CA GLY A 111 -17.21 29.14 16.60
C GLY A 111 -17.17 27.74 17.23
N LEU A 112 -16.41 26.82 16.70
CA LEU A 112 -16.04 25.64 17.47
C LEU A 112 -15.07 26.02 18.61
N ALA A 113 -15.06 25.24 19.69
CA ALA A 113 -14.22 25.45 20.87
C ALA A 113 -12.73 25.71 20.57
N ALA A 114 -11.98 26.16 21.57
CA ALA A 114 -10.58 26.51 21.43
C ALA A 114 -9.75 25.34 20.85
N ARG A 115 -8.72 25.66 20.05
CA ARG A 115 -7.83 24.68 19.42
C ARG A 115 -7.20 23.71 20.43
N ASP A 116 -6.88 24.20 21.62
CA ASP A 116 -6.23 23.44 22.68
C ASP A 116 -7.10 22.29 23.22
N ASP A 117 -8.43 22.40 23.12
CA ASP A 117 -9.37 21.38 23.62
C ASP A 117 -9.49 20.15 22.71
N ILE A 118 -9.33 20.34 21.40
CA ILE A 118 -9.46 19.28 20.41
C ILE A 118 -8.09 18.79 19.94
N GLY A 119 -7.15 19.70 19.71
CA GLY A 119 -5.85 19.43 19.13
C GLY A 119 -5.87 19.48 17.60
N SER A 120 -4.71 19.23 16.97
CA SER A 120 -4.54 19.20 15.53
C SER A 120 -3.88 17.90 15.11
N PRO A 121 -4.16 17.39 13.89
CA PRO A 121 -3.44 16.24 13.35
C PRO A 121 -1.92 16.51 13.31
N ALA A 122 -1.14 15.53 13.72
CA ALA A 122 0.33 15.65 13.78
C ALA A 122 1.02 15.14 12.51
N ARG A 123 0.33 14.32 11.69
CA ARG A 123 0.87 13.67 10.49
C ARG A 123 -0.07 13.82 9.32
N PRO A 124 0.43 13.90 8.06
CA PRO A 124 -0.41 14.07 6.88
C PRO A 124 -1.34 12.88 6.60
N GLY A 125 -0.86 11.66 6.79
CA GLY A 125 -1.58 10.43 6.45
C GLY A 125 -2.39 9.80 7.57
N GLU A 126 -2.44 10.39 8.76
CA GLU A 126 -3.06 9.75 9.93
C GLU A 126 -3.73 10.76 10.85
N VAL A 127 -4.88 10.39 11.40
CA VAL A 127 -5.57 11.16 12.45
C VAL A 127 -5.74 10.30 13.69
N ASP A 128 -5.36 10.85 14.82
CA ASP A 128 -5.59 10.21 16.11
C ASP A 128 -7.09 10.08 16.39
N HIS A 129 -7.57 8.85 16.56
CA HIS A 129 -8.97 8.58 16.89
C HIS A 129 -9.44 9.33 18.14
N SER A 130 -8.56 9.63 19.08
CA SER A 130 -8.86 10.44 20.26
C SER A 130 -9.21 11.88 19.90
N LEU A 131 -8.61 12.43 18.83
CA LEU A 131 -8.94 13.75 18.29
C LEU A 131 -10.38 13.77 17.74
N LEU A 132 -10.72 12.75 16.93
CA LEU A 132 -12.08 12.62 16.38
C LEU A 132 -13.11 12.42 17.47
N THR A 133 -12.77 11.70 18.53
CA THR A 133 -13.64 11.50 19.70
C THR A 133 -13.86 12.82 20.44
N ARG A 134 -12.81 13.62 20.67
CA ARG A 134 -12.94 14.95 21.30
C ARG A 134 -13.76 15.89 20.42
N LEU A 135 -13.54 15.90 19.12
CA LEU A 135 -14.32 16.69 18.16
C LEU A 135 -15.80 16.32 18.22
N ALA A 136 -16.12 15.03 18.12
CA ALA A 136 -17.51 14.56 18.18
C ALA A 136 -18.18 14.91 19.51
N ALA A 137 -17.47 14.78 20.64
CA ALA A 137 -17.96 15.15 21.95
C ALA A 137 -18.27 16.65 22.05
N GLN A 138 -17.37 17.51 21.57
CA GLN A 138 -17.58 18.95 21.54
C GLN A 138 -18.79 19.36 20.67
N LEU A 139 -18.89 18.74 19.50
CA LEU A 139 -20.05 18.96 18.61
C LEU A 139 -21.37 18.53 19.26
N SER A 140 -21.40 17.38 19.95
CA SER A 140 -22.58 16.85 20.58
C SER A 140 -23.17 17.71 21.71
N LEU A 141 -22.35 18.58 22.30
CA LEU A 141 -22.75 19.50 23.38
C LEU A 141 -23.40 20.80 22.85
N ARG A 142 -23.44 21.01 21.54
CA ARG A 142 -24.00 22.23 20.97
C ARG A 142 -25.54 22.20 20.98
N GLU A 143 -26.14 23.29 21.44
CA GLU A 143 -27.59 23.48 21.38
C GLU A 143 -28.06 23.85 19.96
N GLU A 144 -27.26 24.63 19.23
CA GLU A 144 -27.48 24.94 17.82
C GLU A 144 -26.50 24.13 16.95
N PRO A 145 -26.99 23.45 15.90
CA PRO A 145 -26.12 22.65 15.04
C PRO A 145 -25.12 23.52 14.28
N LEU A 146 -23.92 22.99 14.08
CA LEU A 146 -22.96 23.55 13.17
C LEU A 146 -23.15 22.85 11.81
N VAL A 147 -23.32 23.61 10.75
CA VAL A 147 -23.46 23.09 9.38
C VAL A 147 -22.09 23.08 8.73
N LEU A 148 -21.56 21.91 8.48
CA LEU A 148 -20.32 21.73 7.73
C LEU A 148 -20.65 21.47 6.25
N VAL A 149 -20.16 22.32 5.36
CA VAL A 149 -20.28 22.15 3.91
C VAL A 149 -18.93 21.72 3.35
N LEU A 150 -18.89 20.53 2.75
CA LEU A 150 -17.74 20.01 2.03
C LEU A 150 -18.03 20.09 0.53
N ASP A 151 -17.40 21.06 -0.13
CA ASP A 151 -17.53 21.25 -1.57
C ASP A 151 -16.39 20.55 -2.33
N GLU A 152 -16.65 20.04 -3.53
CA GLU A 152 -15.73 19.22 -4.33
C GLU A 152 -15.23 17.96 -3.59
N PHE A 153 -16.09 17.34 -2.79
CA PHE A 153 -15.72 16.18 -1.96
C PHE A 153 -15.28 14.95 -2.78
N ASP A 154 -15.60 14.90 -4.07
CA ASP A 154 -15.09 13.88 -4.99
C ASP A 154 -13.56 13.87 -5.09
N ARG A 155 -12.87 14.94 -4.70
CA ARG A 155 -11.42 15.05 -4.68
C ARG A 155 -10.75 14.09 -3.68
N VAL A 156 -11.43 13.80 -2.54
CA VAL A 156 -10.99 12.83 -1.52
C VAL A 156 -11.99 11.70 -1.30
N GLY A 157 -13.08 11.67 -2.05
CA GLY A 157 -14.17 10.70 -1.90
C GLY A 157 -13.79 9.25 -2.19
N THR A 158 -12.58 8.98 -2.67
CA THR A 158 -12.01 7.64 -2.86
C THR A 158 -11.24 7.14 -1.64
N SER A 159 -10.98 7.98 -0.63
CA SER A 159 -10.35 7.56 0.62
C SER A 159 -11.37 6.89 1.54
N ALA A 160 -11.22 5.59 1.75
CA ALA A 160 -12.07 4.84 2.69
C ALA A 160 -11.88 5.34 4.12
N GLU A 161 -10.66 5.70 4.50
CA GLU A 161 -10.31 6.20 5.84
C GLU A 161 -11.01 7.52 6.15
N VAL A 162 -10.90 8.52 5.27
CA VAL A 162 -11.61 9.80 5.42
C VAL A 162 -13.12 9.59 5.55
N ALA A 163 -13.69 8.66 4.77
CA ALA A 163 -15.11 8.35 4.81
C ALA A 163 -15.54 7.71 6.14
N GLU A 164 -14.75 6.77 6.67
CA GLU A 164 -14.99 6.11 7.97
C GLU A 164 -14.87 7.08 9.13
N GLU A 165 -13.85 7.91 9.13
CA GLU A 165 -13.62 8.95 10.13
C GLU A 165 -14.74 10.02 10.12
N LEU A 166 -15.14 10.47 8.95
CA LEU A 166 -16.24 11.40 8.78
C LEU A 166 -17.57 10.79 9.26
N GLN A 167 -17.80 9.51 8.94
CA GLN A 167 -18.93 8.75 9.46
C GLN A 167 -18.89 8.63 10.98
N PHE A 168 -17.72 8.37 11.56
CA PHE A 168 -17.55 8.29 13.00
C PHE A 168 -17.97 9.60 13.67
N VAL A 169 -17.43 10.74 13.20
CA VAL A 169 -17.75 12.05 13.73
C VAL A 169 -19.25 12.35 13.57
N LEU A 170 -19.82 12.13 12.38
CA LEU A 170 -21.22 12.39 12.09
C LEU A 170 -22.17 11.59 13.00
N ARG A 171 -21.84 10.32 13.27
CA ARG A 171 -22.63 9.45 14.15
C ARG A 171 -22.60 9.90 15.60
N HIS A 172 -21.44 10.36 16.09
CA HIS A 172 -21.24 10.68 17.51
C HIS A 172 -21.47 12.16 17.84
N ALA A 173 -21.53 13.05 16.86
CA ALA A 173 -21.88 14.46 17.03
C ALA A 173 -23.39 14.71 17.32
N GLY A 174 -24.24 13.70 17.14
CA GLY A 174 -25.66 13.77 17.42
C GLY A 174 -26.37 14.90 16.67
N GLN A 175 -27.04 15.79 17.40
CA GLN A 175 -27.74 16.94 16.82
C GLN A 175 -26.82 18.14 16.54
N GLY A 176 -25.59 18.14 17.03
CA GLY A 176 -24.69 19.29 16.98
C GLY A 176 -23.96 19.47 15.64
N LEU A 177 -23.99 18.47 14.73
CA LEU A 177 -23.41 18.57 13.39
C LEU A 177 -24.45 18.27 12.32
N ARG A 178 -24.43 19.07 11.26
CA ARG A 178 -25.15 18.83 10.00
C ARG A 178 -24.14 18.87 8.89
N LEU A 179 -24.11 17.84 8.09
CA LEU A 179 -23.15 17.70 7.01
C LEU A 179 -23.84 17.89 5.65
N ILE A 180 -23.33 18.80 4.85
CA ILE A 180 -23.67 18.94 3.44
C ILE A 180 -22.46 18.53 2.63
N VAL A 181 -22.61 17.49 1.82
CA VAL A 181 -21.55 17.03 0.91
C VAL A 181 -21.94 17.37 -0.51
N ILE A 182 -21.09 18.14 -1.18
CA ILE A 182 -21.22 18.49 -2.60
C ILE A 182 -20.18 17.67 -3.35
N SER A 183 -20.63 16.81 -4.26
CA SER A 183 -19.74 15.86 -4.96
C SER A 183 -20.19 15.63 -6.40
N ARG A 184 -19.27 15.18 -7.26
CA ARG A 184 -19.60 14.71 -8.63
C ARG A 184 -20.02 13.25 -8.62
N THR A 185 -19.46 12.47 -7.71
CA THR A 185 -19.70 11.02 -7.55
C THR A 185 -20.29 10.72 -6.18
N GLU A 186 -20.89 9.55 -6.00
CA GLU A 186 -21.31 9.12 -4.67
C GLU A 186 -20.07 8.92 -3.77
N PRO A 187 -20.01 9.59 -2.59
CA PRO A 187 -18.91 9.37 -1.66
C PRO A 187 -18.98 7.97 -1.04
N LEU A 188 -17.84 7.44 -0.59
CA LEU A 188 -17.74 6.13 0.07
C LEU A 188 -18.41 6.03 1.44
N LEU A 189 -19.20 7.04 1.81
CA LEU A 189 -20.03 6.97 3.00
C LEU A 189 -21.06 5.83 2.89
N PRO A 190 -21.45 5.16 3.99
CA PRO A 190 -22.44 4.07 3.94
C PRO A 190 -23.88 4.61 3.72
N LEU A 191 -24.08 5.28 2.58
CA LEU A 191 -25.32 5.98 2.23
C LEU A 191 -26.56 5.07 2.28
N HIS A 192 -26.42 3.77 2.01
CA HIS A 192 -27.50 2.81 2.13
C HIS A 192 -28.09 2.74 3.56
N ARG A 193 -27.26 2.91 4.59
CA ARG A 193 -27.70 2.94 5.99
C ARG A 193 -28.47 4.21 6.32
N TYR A 194 -27.93 5.37 5.91
CA TYR A 194 -28.60 6.66 6.09
C TYR A 194 -29.90 6.74 5.30
N ARG A 195 -29.93 6.18 4.08
CA ARG A 195 -31.19 6.09 3.27
C ARG A 195 -32.22 5.20 3.94
N ALA A 196 -31.83 4.04 4.46
CA ALA A 196 -32.74 3.13 5.18
C ALA A 196 -33.27 3.74 6.48
N ALA A 197 -32.50 4.58 7.15
CA ALA A 197 -32.90 5.28 8.37
C ALA A 197 -33.70 6.58 8.09
N GLY A 198 -33.78 7.03 6.83
CA GLY A 198 -34.39 8.34 6.50
C GLY A 198 -33.55 9.54 6.96
N GLU A 199 -32.26 9.34 7.18
CA GLU A 199 -31.31 10.32 7.74
C GLU A 199 -30.50 11.06 6.67
N VAL A 200 -30.71 10.76 5.40
CA VAL A 200 -30.07 11.48 4.29
C VAL A 200 -31.09 12.12 3.35
N THR A 201 -30.77 13.31 2.92
CA THR A 201 -31.46 13.97 1.81
C THR A 201 -30.56 13.99 0.59
N ASP A 202 -30.98 13.28 -0.46
CA ASP A 202 -30.29 13.26 -1.74
C ASP A 202 -30.84 14.34 -2.67
N ILE A 203 -29.97 15.21 -3.22
CA ILE A 203 -30.26 16.10 -4.35
C ILE A 203 -29.35 15.66 -5.49
N ARG A 204 -29.93 15.06 -6.52
CA ARG A 204 -29.19 14.44 -7.62
C ARG A 204 -29.15 15.30 -8.89
N GLY A 205 -28.35 14.91 -9.87
CA GLY A 205 -28.22 15.61 -11.15
C GLY A 205 -29.56 15.88 -11.84
N ALA A 206 -30.49 14.92 -11.80
CA ALA A 206 -31.84 15.09 -12.32
C ALA A 206 -32.68 16.16 -11.58
N ASP A 207 -32.47 16.28 -10.27
CA ASP A 207 -33.11 17.33 -9.45
C ASP A 207 -32.49 18.69 -9.76
N LEU A 208 -31.17 18.74 -10.01
CA LEU A 208 -30.42 19.96 -10.32
C LEU A 208 -30.71 20.51 -11.72
N ALA A 209 -31.23 19.69 -12.62
CA ALA A 209 -31.61 20.13 -13.96
C ALA A 209 -32.59 21.28 -13.94
N PHE A 210 -32.35 22.29 -14.76
CA PHE A 210 -33.22 23.42 -14.95
C PHE A 210 -34.53 22.97 -15.61
N ARG A 211 -35.64 23.45 -15.11
CA ARG A 211 -36.95 23.28 -15.74
C ARG A 211 -37.18 24.39 -16.76
N PRO A 212 -38.07 24.22 -17.75
CA PRO A 212 -38.30 25.23 -18.76
C PRO A 212 -38.59 26.63 -18.20
N LYS A 213 -39.33 26.76 -17.10
CA LYS A 213 -39.55 28.03 -16.42
C LYS A 213 -38.31 28.66 -15.85
N GLU A 214 -37.44 27.84 -15.25
CA GLU A 214 -36.14 28.27 -14.69
C GLU A 214 -35.19 28.66 -15.83
N THR A 215 -35.25 27.97 -16.96
CA THR A 215 -34.50 28.30 -18.18
C THR A 215 -34.98 29.66 -18.75
N ALA A 216 -36.30 29.89 -18.84
CA ALA A 216 -36.86 31.14 -19.29
C ALA A 216 -36.40 32.32 -18.40
N GLU A 217 -36.36 32.13 -17.09
CA GLU A 217 -35.86 33.13 -16.14
C GLU A 217 -34.37 33.41 -16.36
N LEU A 218 -33.52 32.34 -16.61
CA LEU A 218 -32.11 32.49 -16.94
C LEU A 218 -31.93 33.34 -18.21
N LEU A 219 -32.65 33.00 -19.27
CA LEU A 219 -32.65 33.74 -20.51
C LEU A 219 -33.03 35.21 -20.32
N SER A 220 -34.12 35.45 -19.61
CA SER A 220 -34.60 36.81 -19.32
C SER A 220 -33.57 37.64 -18.53
N ARG A 221 -32.87 37.05 -17.56
CA ARG A 221 -31.80 37.75 -16.81
C ARG A 221 -30.59 38.09 -17.66
N HIS A 222 -30.43 37.38 -18.75
CA HIS A 222 -29.42 37.67 -19.77
C HIS A 222 -29.93 38.53 -20.94
N GLY A 223 -31.15 39.07 -20.84
CA GLY A 223 -31.76 39.93 -21.83
C GLY A 223 -32.27 39.23 -23.08
N LEU A 224 -32.45 37.90 -23.01
CA LEU A 224 -32.95 37.07 -24.09
C LEU A 224 -34.38 36.62 -23.79
N HIS A 225 -35.24 36.67 -24.83
CA HIS A 225 -36.60 36.16 -24.78
C HIS A 225 -36.82 35.20 -25.94
N LEU A 226 -37.05 33.94 -25.62
CA LEU A 226 -37.39 32.90 -26.59
C LEU A 226 -38.86 32.53 -26.45
N SER A 227 -39.40 31.95 -27.50
CA SER A 227 -40.71 31.31 -27.44
C SER A 227 -40.71 30.16 -26.40
N GLU A 228 -41.91 29.76 -25.95
CA GLU A 228 -42.03 28.61 -25.04
C GLU A 228 -41.43 27.33 -25.66
N ASP A 229 -41.61 27.15 -26.97
CA ASP A 229 -41.06 26.01 -27.70
C ASP A 229 -39.54 26.09 -27.85
N GLY A 230 -38.98 27.28 -28.14
CA GLY A 230 -37.54 27.52 -28.19
C GLY A 230 -36.88 27.29 -26.83
N THR A 231 -37.54 27.78 -25.73
CA THR A 231 -37.05 27.55 -24.38
C THR A 231 -37.09 26.07 -24.00
N ARG A 232 -38.14 25.34 -24.38
CA ARG A 232 -38.28 23.91 -24.12
C ARG A 232 -37.19 23.13 -24.89
N ALA A 233 -37.02 23.43 -26.18
CA ALA A 233 -36.00 22.80 -27.01
C ALA A 233 -34.58 23.00 -26.47
N LEU A 234 -34.24 24.22 -26.00
CA LEU A 234 -32.94 24.49 -25.38
C LEU A 234 -32.77 23.72 -24.08
N THR A 235 -33.84 23.66 -23.26
CA THR A 235 -33.81 22.93 -21.97
C THR A 235 -33.65 21.43 -22.20
N GLU A 236 -34.41 20.85 -23.13
CA GLU A 236 -34.33 19.43 -23.47
C GLU A 236 -32.96 19.05 -24.03
N ARG A 237 -32.42 19.87 -24.90
CA ARG A 237 -31.15 19.64 -25.55
C ARG A 237 -29.96 19.71 -24.63
N THR A 238 -29.98 20.65 -23.68
CA THR A 238 -28.97 20.73 -22.62
C THR A 238 -29.24 19.76 -21.47
N GLY A 239 -30.37 19.03 -21.49
CA GLY A 239 -30.86 18.24 -20.36
C GLY A 239 -31.11 19.10 -19.12
N GLY A 240 -31.33 20.40 -19.28
CA GLY A 240 -31.42 21.38 -18.20
C GLY A 240 -30.08 21.63 -17.49
N TRP A 241 -28.95 21.26 -18.07
CA TRP A 241 -27.64 21.45 -17.48
C TRP A 241 -27.25 22.93 -17.40
N ALA A 242 -27.02 23.43 -16.17
CA ALA A 242 -26.84 24.87 -15.91
C ALA A 242 -25.71 25.51 -16.74
N ALA A 243 -24.57 24.86 -16.86
CA ALA A 243 -23.45 25.37 -17.65
C ALA A 243 -23.76 25.37 -19.15
N GLY A 244 -24.40 24.31 -19.65
CA GLY A 244 -24.84 24.23 -21.04
C GLY A 244 -25.87 25.30 -21.39
N LEU A 245 -26.84 25.52 -20.51
CA LEU A 245 -27.83 26.60 -20.67
C LEU A 245 -27.19 27.98 -20.68
N ARG A 246 -26.23 28.23 -19.78
CA ARG A 246 -25.50 29.49 -19.74
C ARG A 246 -24.67 29.69 -20.98
N LEU A 247 -23.99 28.67 -21.45
CA LEU A 247 -23.21 28.72 -22.69
C LEU A 247 -24.10 29.00 -23.89
N GLY A 248 -25.20 28.24 -24.00
CA GLY A 248 -26.19 28.48 -25.06
C GLY A 248 -26.82 29.87 -25.04
N THR A 249 -27.08 30.40 -23.87
CA THR A 249 -27.59 31.76 -23.66
C THR A 249 -26.61 32.83 -24.13
N LEU A 250 -25.33 32.67 -23.73
CA LEU A 250 -24.26 33.60 -24.15
C LEU A 250 -24.03 33.57 -25.67
N ALA A 251 -24.10 32.39 -26.27
CA ALA A 251 -23.97 32.24 -27.71
C ALA A 251 -25.17 32.87 -28.45
N ALA A 252 -26.39 32.67 -27.94
CA ALA A 252 -27.58 33.26 -28.55
C ALA A 252 -27.64 34.80 -28.42
N GLN A 253 -26.89 35.41 -27.47
CA GLN A 253 -26.82 36.90 -27.36
C GLN A 253 -26.11 37.53 -28.55
N GLY A 254 -25.20 36.84 -29.22
CA GLY A 254 -24.50 37.31 -30.40
C GLY A 254 -25.25 37.11 -31.73
N ALA A 255 -26.30 36.29 -31.72
CA ALA A 255 -27.07 35.97 -32.93
C ALA A 255 -28.12 37.04 -33.24
N GLY A 256 -28.23 37.42 -34.51
CA GLY A 256 -29.22 38.37 -34.97
C GLY A 256 -30.69 37.87 -34.83
N ASP A 257 -30.88 36.54 -34.82
CA ASP A 257 -32.12 35.87 -34.54
C ASP A 257 -31.83 34.67 -33.62
N PRO A 258 -32.01 34.84 -32.28
CA PRO A 258 -31.76 33.78 -31.31
C PRO A 258 -32.60 32.51 -31.54
N GLU A 259 -33.80 32.63 -32.09
CA GLU A 259 -34.71 31.51 -32.29
C GLU A 259 -34.35 30.67 -33.52
N ALA A 260 -33.92 31.33 -34.63
CA ALA A 260 -33.36 30.67 -35.80
C ALA A 260 -32.05 29.98 -35.45
N PHE A 261 -31.20 30.63 -34.65
CA PHE A 261 -29.96 30.08 -34.13
C PHE A 261 -30.17 28.78 -33.37
N LEU A 262 -31.15 28.73 -32.47
CA LEU A 262 -31.47 27.54 -31.70
C LEU A 262 -32.07 26.42 -32.55
N LYS A 263 -32.68 26.69 -33.68
CA LYS A 263 -33.13 25.69 -34.65
C LYS A 263 -32.00 25.04 -35.42
N ASP A 264 -31.02 25.85 -35.87
CA ASP A 264 -29.80 25.36 -36.55
C ASP A 264 -28.90 24.57 -35.58
N PHE A 265 -28.99 24.85 -34.28
CA PHE A 265 -28.41 24.07 -33.19
C PHE A 265 -28.80 22.60 -33.24
N GLU A 266 -29.87 22.19 -33.96
CA GLU A 266 -30.32 20.78 -34.12
C GLU A 266 -29.47 19.92 -35.03
N ALA A 267 -28.68 20.48 -35.91
CA ALA A 267 -28.11 19.77 -37.06
C ALA A 267 -26.75 19.06 -36.82
N GLY A 268 -26.10 19.18 -35.66
CA GLY A 268 -24.86 18.44 -35.40
C GLY A 268 -24.10 18.84 -34.15
N GLN A 269 -23.73 17.86 -33.31
CA GLN A 269 -22.97 18.09 -32.06
C GLN A 269 -21.60 18.78 -32.29
N SER A 270 -20.95 18.60 -33.43
CA SER A 270 -19.70 19.25 -33.80
C SER A 270 -19.88 20.72 -34.23
N THR A 271 -20.93 21.02 -34.99
CA THR A 271 -21.27 22.37 -35.43
C THR A 271 -21.65 23.30 -34.27
N LEU A 272 -22.15 22.72 -33.22
CA LEU A 272 -22.49 23.41 -31.98
C LEU A 272 -21.27 23.94 -31.22
N ALA A 273 -20.29 23.07 -31.02
CA ALA A 273 -19.04 23.45 -30.35
C ALA A 273 -18.37 24.57 -31.11
N ASP A 274 -18.27 24.44 -32.45
CA ASP A 274 -17.65 25.45 -33.30
C ASP A 274 -18.39 26.78 -33.31
N PHE A 275 -19.75 26.75 -33.28
CA PHE A 275 -20.55 27.95 -33.23
C PHE A 275 -20.48 28.67 -31.87
N LEU A 276 -20.60 27.92 -30.76
CA LEU A 276 -20.47 28.47 -29.43
C LEU A 276 -19.10 29.10 -29.19
N LEU A 277 -18.06 28.54 -29.80
CA LEU A 277 -16.71 29.06 -29.74
C LEU A 277 -16.56 30.33 -30.55
N ALA A 278 -17.06 30.33 -31.78
CA ALA A 278 -16.96 31.51 -32.65
C ALA A 278 -17.66 32.73 -32.03
N GLU A 279 -18.86 32.56 -31.45
CA GLU A 279 -19.62 33.63 -30.85
C GLU A 279 -19.12 34.06 -29.47
N VAL A 280 -18.58 33.16 -28.69
CA VAL A 280 -18.07 33.48 -27.35
C VAL A 280 -16.61 33.88 -27.36
N LEU A 281 -15.77 33.17 -28.12
CA LEU A 281 -14.36 33.46 -28.22
C LEU A 281 -14.08 34.70 -29.10
N ASP A 282 -14.75 34.83 -30.27
CA ASP A 282 -14.52 35.92 -31.21
C ASP A 282 -15.03 37.28 -30.69
N THR A 283 -15.90 37.27 -29.68
CA THR A 283 -16.31 38.51 -28.98
C THR A 283 -15.27 39.04 -28.00
N GLN A 284 -14.28 38.21 -27.63
CA GLN A 284 -13.19 38.64 -26.76
C GLN A 284 -12.11 39.40 -27.57
N PRO A 285 -11.33 40.28 -26.92
CA PRO A 285 -10.15 40.86 -27.53
C PRO A 285 -9.19 39.77 -28.03
N ALA A 286 -8.50 40.03 -29.16
CA ALA A 286 -7.60 39.05 -29.78
C ALA A 286 -6.55 38.47 -28.79
N GLU A 287 -6.10 39.31 -27.88
CA GLU A 287 -5.14 38.96 -26.84
C GLU A 287 -5.72 37.94 -25.83
N THR A 288 -6.99 38.14 -25.47
CA THR A 288 -7.74 37.24 -24.59
C THR A 288 -8.03 35.90 -25.28
N GLN A 289 -8.38 35.95 -26.58
CA GLN A 289 -8.61 34.75 -27.39
C GLN A 289 -7.32 33.89 -27.47
N ASP A 290 -6.16 34.49 -27.77
CA ASP A 290 -4.88 33.80 -27.87
C ASP A 290 -4.49 33.17 -26.51
N LEU A 291 -4.67 33.90 -25.40
CA LEU A 291 -4.40 33.38 -24.07
C LEU A 291 -5.31 32.17 -23.74
N LEU A 292 -6.62 32.29 -23.95
CA LEU A 292 -7.57 31.20 -23.66
C LEU A 292 -7.28 29.96 -24.49
N LEU A 293 -6.97 30.13 -25.78
CA LEU A 293 -6.63 29.01 -26.66
C LEU A 293 -5.37 28.29 -26.19
N ARG A 294 -4.28 29.05 -25.95
CA ARG A 294 -3.01 28.43 -25.54
C ARG A 294 -3.00 27.84 -24.16
N THR A 295 -3.78 28.42 -23.23
CA THR A 295 -3.89 27.88 -21.87
C THR A 295 -4.92 26.76 -21.74
N SER A 296 -5.68 26.45 -22.78
CA SER A 296 -6.68 25.38 -22.78
C SER A 296 -6.11 23.98 -22.51
N ILE A 297 -4.82 23.77 -22.75
CA ILE A 297 -4.09 22.52 -22.49
C ILE A 297 -3.83 22.30 -21.00
N LEU A 298 -3.96 23.32 -20.17
CA LEU A 298 -3.66 23.30 -18.75
C LEU A 298 -4.90 22.95 -17.93
N GLU A 299 -4.74 22.11 -16.91
CA GLU A 299 -5.78 21.86 -15.90
C GLU A 299 -5.91 23.03 -14.93
N GLN A 300 -4.77 23.61 -14.58
CA GLN A 300 -4.66 24.79 -13.71
C GLN A 300 -3.73 25.81 -14.36
N ILE A 301 -4.11 27.08 -14.29
CA ILE A 301 -3.40 28.16 -14.97
C ILE A 301 -2.80 29.09 -13.92
N HIS A 302 -1.46 29.11 -13.86
CA HIS A 302 -0.74 30.17 -13.17
C HIS A 302 -0.43 31.32 -14.17
N PRO A 303 -0.53 32.60 -13.81
CA PRO A 303 -0.24 33.72 -14.74
C PRO A 303 1.16 33.63 -15.36
N GLY A 304 2.18 33.24 -14.58
CA GLY A 304 3.54 33.03 -15.09
C GLY A 304 3.60 31.92 -16.15
N LEU A 305 2.88 30.80 -15.93
CA LEU A 305 2.76 29.72 -16.91
C LEU A 305 2.04 30.20 -18.18
N ALA A 306 0.93 30.92 -18.01
CA ALA A 306 0.19 31.51 -19.15
C ALA A 306 1.06 32.49 -19.95
N ASN A 307 1.88 33.31 -19.27
CA ASN A 307 2.86 34.18 -19.91
C ASN A 307 3.90 33.40 -20.70
N ALA A 308 4.41 32.31 -20.15
CA ALA A 308 5.37 31.41 -20.82
C ALA A 308 4.78 30.76 -22.09
N LEU A 309 3.49 30.38 -22.07
CA LEU A 309 2.81 29.77 -23.21
C LEU A 309 2.51 30.81 -24.32
N THR A 310 2.18 32.02 -23.91
CA THR A 310 1.75 33.08 -24.86
C THR A 310 2.89 34.00 -25.32
N GLY A 311 3.99 34.04 -24.57
CA GLY A 311 5.07 35.01 -24.75
C GLY A 311 4.69 36.44 -24.30
N ARG A 312 3.71 36.55 -23.35
CA ARG A 312 3.17 37.81 -22.82
C ARG A 312 3.66 38.03 -21.39
N ASP A 313 3.25 39.17 -20.79
CA ASP A 313 3.53 39.51 -19.39
C ASP A 313 2.28 40.03 -18.65
N ASP A 314 1.09 40.02 -19.30
CA ASP A 314 -0.16 40.57 -18.80
C ASP A 314 -1.24 39.52 -18.52
N ALA A 315 -0.90 38.22 -18.47
CA ALA A 315 -1.86 37.14 -18.27
C ALA A 315 -2.68 37.28 -16.97
N GLU A 316 -2.06 37.79 -15.88
CA GLU A 316 -2.76 38.02 -14.64
C GLU A 316 -3.90 39.01 -14.78
N ALA A 317 -3.70 40.13 -15.49
CA ALA A 317 -4.73 41.14 -15.71
C ALA A 317 -5.89 40.59 -16.54
N ILE A 318 -5.57 39.78 -17.58
CA ILE A 318 -6.58 39.11 -18.41
C ILE A 318 -7.38 38.09 -17.62
N LEU A 319 -6.72 37.17 -16.89
CA LEU A 319 -7.38 36.14 -16.10
C LEU A 319 -8.25 36.73 -14.98
N ALA A 320 -7.76 37.77 -14.29
CA ALA A 320 -8.54 38.50 -13.29
C ALA A 320 -9.73 39.24 -13.92
N GLY A 321 -9.58 39.75 -15.17
CA GLY A 321 -10.67 40.34 -15.95
C GLY A 321 -11.76 39.31 -16.26
N LEU A 322 -11.37 38.15 -16.77
CA LEU A 322 -12.27 37.04 -17.11
C LEU A 322 -13.00 36.50 -15.87
N GLN A 323 -12.28 36.38 -14.75
CA GLN A 323 -12.88 35.97 -13.47
C GLN A 323 -13.96 36.96 -13.01
N ARG A 324 -13.67 38.26 -13.03
CA ARG A 324 -14.64 39.32 -12.67
C ARG A 324 -15.86 39.33 -13.58
N ALA A 325 -15.67 39.04 -14.86
CA ALA A 325 -16.76 38.89 -15.83
C ALA A 325 -17.51 37.55 -15.69
N ASN A 326 -17.13 36.66 -14.76
CA ASN A 326 -17.63 35.29 -14.66
C ASN A 326 -17.57 34.52 -15.99
N ALA A 327 -16.54 34.77 -16.77
CA ALA A 327 -16.37 34.24 -18.12
C ALA A 327 -15.54 32.95 -18.11
N PHE A 328 -16.12 31.85 -17.57
CA PHE A 328 -15.53 30.50 -17.66
C PHE A 328 -14.17 30.29 -16.96
N VAL A 329 -13.69 31.29 -16.20
CA VAL A 329 -12.45 31.24 -15.42
C VAL A 329 -12.80 31.35 -13.97
N GLU A 330 -12.32 30.38 -13.16
CA GLU A 330 -12.49 30.34 -11.71
C GLU A 330 -11.12 30.51 -11.06
N ALA A 331 -11.02 31.34 -10.01
CA ALA A 331 -9.85 31.35 -9.16
C ALA A 331 -9.91 30.20 -8.15
N ILE A 332 -8.86 29.41 -8.08
CA ILE A 332 -8.75 28.25 -7.16
C ILE A 332 -7.82 28.51 -5.99
N GLY A 333 -7.34 29.73 -5.83
CA GLY A 333 -6.47 30.18 -4.72
C GLY A 333 -5.20 30.84 -5.24
N HIS A 334 -4.49 31.56 -4.38
CA HIS A 334 -3.17 32.23 -4.57
C HIS A 334 -2.66 32.31 -6.02
N SER A 335 -3.26 33.12 -6.86
CA SER A 335 -2.87 33.33 -8.27
C SER A 335 -3.09 32.15 -9.21
N TRP A 336 -3.75 31.06 -8.80
CA TRP A 336 -4.12 29.95 -9.69
C TRP A 336 -5.55 30.10 -10.19
N TYR A 337 -5.75 29.80 -11.46
CA TYR A 337 -7.02 29.83 -12.16
C TYR A 337 -7.32 28.49 -12.81
N ARG A 338 -8.59 28.23 -13.10
CA ARG A 338 -9.04 27.05 -13.84
C ARG A 338 -10.05 27.46 -14.89
N LEU A 339 -9.92 26.94 -16.08
CA LEU A 339 -10.98 27.00 -17.08
C LEU A 339 -12.08 25.98 -16.73
N HIS A 340 -13.32 26.31 -17.02
CA HIS A 340 -14.40 25.33 -16.94
C HIS A 340 -14.07 24.13 -17.83
N PRO A 341 -14.13 22.86 -17.37
CA PRO A 341 -13.65 21.70 -18.11
C PRO A 341 -14.17 21.58 -19.54
N LEU A 342 -15.51 21.75 -19.72
CA LEU A 342 -16.12 21.73 -21.05
C LEU A 342 -15.58 22.85 -21.93
N PHE A 343 -15.39 24.03 -21.39
CA PHE A 343 -14.86 25.16 -22.15
C PHE A 343 -13.41 24.93 -22.56
N ALA A 344 -12.57 24.40 -21.67
CA ALA A 344 -11.21 24.01 -21.99
C ALA A 344 -11.15 22.95 -23.09
N GLU A 345 -12.04 21.95 -23.06
CA GLU A 345 -12.13 20.91 -24.09
C GLU A 345 -12.47 21.49 -25.46
N ILE A 346 -13.47 22.35 -25.50
CA ILE A 346 -13.88 23.05 -26.72
C ILE A 346 -12.72 23.92 -27.25
N LEU A 347 -12.07 24.69 -26.41
CA LEU A 347 -10.92 25.54 -26.80
C LEU A 347 -9.77 24.68 -27.35
N ARG A 348 -9.50 23.51 -26.78
CA ARG A 348 -8.49 22.58 -27.31
C ARG A 348 -8.82 22.08 -28.70
N VAL A 349 -10.07 21.69 -28.94
CA VAL A 349 -10.51 21.30 -30.29
C VAL A 349 -10.28 22.46 -31.25
N HIS A 350 -10.65 23.67 -30.86
CA HIS A 350 -10.52 24.87 -31.69
C HIS A 350 -9.05 25.25 -31.90
N LEU A 351 -8.18 25.10 -30.90
CA LEU A 351 -6.72 25.25 -31.01
C LEU A 351 -6.16 24.36 -32.11
N ARG A 352 -6.55 23.07 -32.11
CA ARG A 352 -6.11 22.10 -33.12
C ARG A 352 -6.53 22.48 -34.53
N VAL A 353 -7.74 23.06 -34.68
CA VAL A 353 -8.25 23.48 -35.97
C VAL A 353 -7.58 24.76 -36.44
N ARG A 354 -7.46 25.80 -35.61
CA ARG A 354 -6.87 27.09 -35.98
C ARG A 354 -5.34 27.03 -36.08
N HIS A 355 -4.69 26.25 -35.24
CA HIS A 355 -3.22 26.20 -35.17
C HIS A 355 -2.74 24.74 -35.17
N PRO A 356 -2.85 24.03 -36.32
CA PRO A 356 -2.40 22.63 -36.40
C PRO A 356 -0.94 22.50 -35.98
N GLY A 357 -0.64 21.60 -35.03
CA GLY A 357 0.73 21.34 -34.58
C GLY A 357 1.25 22.27 -33.48
N LEU A 358 0.49 23.27 -33.03
CA LEU A 358 0.91 24.14 -31.93
C LEU A 358 0.82 23.45 -30.55
N GLU A 359 -0.14 22.54 -30.36
CA GLU A 359 -0.40 21.88 -29.09
C GLU A 359 0.85 21.21 -28.49
N PRO A 360 1.65 20.40 -29.23
CA PRO A 360 2.89 19.83 -28.71
C PRO A 360 3.91 20.86 -28.24
N GLU A 361 4.01 21.99 -28.94
CA GLU A 361 4.91 23.09 -28.59
C GLU A 361 4.46 23.76 -27.28
N LEU A 362 3.15 23.96 -27.10
CA LEU A 362 2.60 24.50 -25.87
C LEU A 362 2.85 23.54 -24.67
N HIS A 363 2.63 22.27 -24.87
CA HIS A 363 2.96 21.26 -23.85
C HIS A 363 4.45 21.28 -23.51
N ARG A 364 5.35 21.42 -24.48
CA ARG A 364 6.81 21.53 -24.24
C ARG A 364 7.15 22.76 -23.40
N ARG A 365 6.56 23.94 -23.75
CA ARG A 365 6.76 25.17 -22.97
C ARG A 365 6.19 25.04 -21.55
N ALA A 366 5.03 24.40 -21.40
CA ALA A 366 4.45 24.13 -20.09
C ALA A 366 5.37 23.24 -19.26
N ALA A 367 5.85 22.14 -19.83
CA ALA A 367 6.78 21.23 -19.18
C ALA A 367 8.06 21.95 -18.73
N HIS A 368 8.59 22.81 -19.55
CA HIS A 368 9.81 23.57 -19.24
C HIS A 368 9.59 24.52 -18.05
N TRP A 369 8.55 25.36 -18.13
CA TRP A 369 8.23 26.31 -17.06
C TRP A 369 7.91 25.60 -15.73
N LEU A 370 7.11 24.53 -15.77
CA LEU A 370 6.75 23.74 -14.58
C LEU A 370 7.99 23.08 -13.96
N SER A 371 8.92 22.58 -14.77
CA SER A 371 10.19 22.03 -14.29
C SER A 371 11.05 23.09 -13.61
N GLU A 372 11.16 24.28 -14.20
CA GLU A 372 11.94 25.38 -13.63
C GLU A 372 11.36 25.91 -12.30
N THR A 373 10.07 25.74 -12.10
CA THR A 373 9.37 26.15 -10.87
C THR A 373 9.27 25.03 -9.83
N GLY A 374 9.89 23.85 -10.07
CA GLY A 374 9.92 22.73 -9.14
C GLY A 374 8.63 21.90 -9.12
N LEU A 375 7.76 22.05 -10.10
CA LEU A 375 6.49 21.31 -10.22
C LEU A 375 6.66 20.10 -11.16
N LEU A 376 7.54 19.17 -10.78
CA LEU A 376 7.91 18.02 -11.61
C LEU A 376 6.70 17.14 -11.94
N THR A 377 5.84 16.85 -10.97
CA THR A 377 4.68 15.97 -11.15
C THR A 377 3.74 16.47 -12.24
N GLU A 378 3.57 17.79 -12.33
CA GLU A 378 2.76 18.46 -13.36
C GLU A 378 3.52 18.60 -14.69
N ALA A 379 4.85 18.73 -14.64
CA ALA A 379 5.69 18.89 -15.82
C ALA A 379 5.75 17.63 -16.69
N LEU A 380 5.85 16.46 -16.07
CA LEU A 380 6.04 15.19 -16.77
C LEU A 380 4.90 14.82 -17.73
N PRO A 381 3.60 14.92 -17.35
CA PRO A 381 2.50 14.69 -18.29
C PRO A 381 2.55 15.62 -19.50
N HIS A 382 2.92 16.89 -19.30
CA HIS A 382 3.05 17.84 -20.40
C HIS A 382 4.22 17.50 -21.34
N ALA A 383 5.36 17.07 -20.81
CA ALA A 383 6.46 16.60 -21.65
C ALA A 383 6.07 15.35 -22.47
N ALA A 384 5.35 14.42 -21.85
CA ALA A 384 4.83 13.23 -22.52
C ALA A 384 3.82 13.57 -23.63
N ASP A 385 2.91 14.51 -23.39
CA ASP A 385 1.89 14.94 -24.35
C ASP A 385 2.50 15.79 -25.47
N ALA A 386 3.64 16.45 -25.22
CA ALA A 386 4.48 17.05 -26.27
C ALA A 386 5.18 16.00 -27.15
N GLY A 387 5.21 14.74 -26.74
CA GLY A 387 6.05 13.70 -27.34
C GLY A 387 7.54 13.86 -27.04
N ASP A 388 7.90 14.76 -26.13
CA ASP A 388 9.27 15.07 -25.75
C ASP A 388 9.73 14.21 -24.57
N TRP A 389 9.90 12.93 -24.86
CA TRP A 389 10.27 11.94 -23.87
C TRP A 389 11.71 12.10 -23.37
N GLU A 390 12.58 12.71 -24.15
CA GLU A 390 13.94 13.04 -23.73
C GLU A 390 13.90 14.10 -22.63
N LEU A 391 13.11 15.17 -22.81
CA LEU A 391 12.89 16.17 -21.78
C LEU A 391 12.27 15.55 -20.52
N ALA A 392 11.21 14.72 -20.67
CA ALA A 392 10.55 14.07 -19.53
C ALA A 392 11.53 13.22 -18.73
N ALA A 393 12.28 12.36 -19.39
CA ALA A 393 13.23 11.47 -18.73
C ALA A 393 14.41 12.25 -18.10
N THR A 394 14.94 13.24 -18.82
CA THR A 394 16.05 14.06 -18.31
C THR A 394 15.63 14.83 -17.06
N ARG A 395 14.48 15.51 -17.07
CA ARG A 395 14.00 16.23 -15.90
C ARG A 395 13.71 15.30 -14.72
N PHE A 396 13.16 14.14 -14.99
CA PHE A 396 12.89 13.13 -13.95
C PHE A 396 14.18 12.62 -13.27
N VAL A 397 15.24 12.43 -14.05
CA VAL A 397 16.56 12.03 -13.54
C VAL A 397 17.26 13.22 -12.87
N ASP A 398 17.24 14.38 -13.48
CA ASP A 398 17.87 15.59 -12.94
C ASP A 398 17.31 15.95 -11.56
N GLU A 399 16.01 15.81 -11.37
CA GLU A 399 15.34 16.03 -10.08
C GLU A 399 15.49 14.87 -9.09
N LEU A 400 16.41 13.93 -9.35
CA LEU A 400 16.68 12.75 -8.50
C LEU A 400 15.45 11.88 -8.21
N ALA A 401 14.42 11.95 -9.05
CA ALA A 401 13.12 11.33 -8.80
C ALA A 401 13.08 9.83 -9.14
N ILE A 402 14.19 9.22 -9.55
CA ILE A 402 14.24 7.81 -9.97
C ILE A 402 13.78 6.85 -8.87
N GLY A 403 14.06 7.18 -7.61
CA GLY A 403 13.61 6.42 -6.44
C GLY A 403 12.08 6.36 -6.32
N ARG A 404 11.35 7.36 -6.77
CA ARG A 404 9.87 7.42 -6.71
C ARG A 404 9.20 6.36 -7.56
N LEU A 405 9.85 5.88 -8.63
CA LEU A 405 9.38 4.72 -9.40
C LEU A 405 9.44 3.41 -8.60
N LEU A 406 10.30 3.35 -7.59
CA LEU A 406 10.56 2.12 -6.82
C LEU A 406 9.85 2.11 -5.47
N THR A 407 9.54 3.27 -4.88
CA THR A 407 9.09 3.38 -3.49
C THR A 407 7.91 4.33 -3.26
N GLY A 408 7.67 5.26 -4.21
CA GLY A 408 6.74 6.36 -4.00
C GLY A 408 5.28 5.98 -4.12
N LEU A 409 4.42 6.79 -3.50
CA LEU A 409 2.97 6.71 -3.66
C LEU A 409 2.53 6.92 -5.12
N ASP A 410 3.35 7.62 -5.92
CA ASP A 410 3.11 7.93 -7.33
C ASP A 410 3.68 6.86 -8.28
N ALA A 411 4.26 5.77 -7.76
CA ALA A 411 4.95 4.76 -8.58
C ALA A 411 4.07 4.19 -9.70
N GLU A 412 2.79 3.90 -9.42
CA GLU A 412 1.84 3.43 -10.44
C GLU A 412 1.55 4.49 -11.50
N GLN A 413 1.40 5.76 -11.10
CA GLN A 413 1.13 6.85 -12.02
C GLN A 413 2.33 7.14 -12.91
N LEU A 414 3.53 7.13 -12.32
CA LEU A 414 4.80 7.30 -13.04
C LEU A 414 5.07 6.13 -13.99
N ASP A 415 4.82 4.89 -13.54
CA ASP A 415 4.94 3.72 -14.41
C ASP A 415 3.95 3.78 -15.58
N ALA A 416 2.69 4.16 -15.34
CA ALA A 416 1.68 4.34 -16.38
C ALA A 416 2.06 5.46 -17.35
N LEU A 417 2.60 6.57 -16.86
CA LEU A 417 3.08 7.67 -17.70
C LEU A 417 4.21 7.20 -18.61
N PHE A 418 5.28 6.65 -18.06
CA PHE A 418 6.43 6.20 -18.83
C PHE A 418 6.18 4.90 -19.63
N ALA A 419 5.07 4.19 -19.39
CA ALA A 419 4.61 3.11 -20.26
C ALA A 419 4.25 3.60 -21.66
N ARG A 420 3.88 4.88 -21.79
CA ARG A 420 3.58 5.53 -23.07
C ARG A 420 4.85 5.91 -23.85
N MET A 421 6.03 5.86 -23.22
CA MET A 421 7.29 6.23 -23.85
C MET A 421 7.62 5.27 -24.99
N PRO A 422 7.77 5.75 -26.23
CA PRO A 422 7.98 4.89 -27.39
C PRO A 422 9.38 4.22 -27.33
N PRO A 423 9.55 3.05 -27.96
CA PRO A 423 10.81 2.31 -27.91
C PRO A 423 12.01 3.04 -28.52
N ASP A 424 11.76 3.95 -29.43
CA ASP A 424 12.75 4.76 -30.15
C ASP A 424 13.14 6.05 -29.41
N ALA A 425 12.50 6.37 -28.30
CA ALA A 425 12.96 7.46 -27.44
C ALA A 425 14.39 7.17 -26.98
N SER A 426 15.32 8.07 -27.29
CA SER A 426 16.76 7.88 -27.10
C SER A 426 17.29 8.76 -25.97
N GLY A 427 18.47 8.41 -25.47
CA GLY A 427 19.20 9.17 -24.47
C GLY A 427 19.40 8.40 -23.16
N PRO A 428 20.47 8.71 -22.40
CA PRO A 428 20.82 8.01 -21.17
C PRO A 428 19.72 8.06 -20.10
N ALA A 429 19.06 9.19 -19.95
CA ALA A 429 17.94 9.34 -19.01
C ALA A 429 16.74 8.45 -19.37
N ALA A 430 16.40 8.34 -20.67
CA ALA A 430 15.33 7.45 -21.13
C ALA A 430 15.65 5.98 -20.87
N ASP A 431 16.90 5.58 -21.08
CA ASP A 431 17.36 4.22 -20.76
C ASP A 431 17.37 3.97 -19.24
N LEU A 432 17.71 4.95 -18.40
CA LEU A 432 17.59 4.83 -16.94
C LEU A 432 16.14 4.62 -16.50
N VAL A 433 15.20 5.40 -17.02
CA VAL A 433 13.79 5.23 -16.69
C VAL A 433 13.28 3.86 -17.13
N ARG A 434 13.70 3.36 -18.31
CA ARG A 434 13.38 1.99 -18.73
C ARG A 434 14.00 0.95 -17.80
N ALA A 435 15.27 1.13 -17.45
CA ALA A 435 15.95 0.24 -16.51
C ALA A 435 15.21 0.16 -15.18
N ALA A 436 14.84 1.31 -14.60
CA ALA A 436 14.08 1.36 -13.34
C ALA A 436 12.75 0.62 -13.45
N ARG A 437 12.01 0.82 -14.54
CA ARG A 437 10.72 0.15 -14.79
C ARG A 437 10.84 -1.36 -14.97
N GLU A 438 11.84 -1.83 -15.73
CA GLU A 438 12.06 -3.27 -15.91
C GLU A 438 12.52 -3.92 -14.60
N LEU A 439 13.42 -3.27 -13.84
CA LEU A 439 13.84 -3.75 -12.51
C LEU A 439 12.68 -3.76 -11.52
N ALA A 440 11.82 -2.74 -11.49
CA ALA A 440 10.61 -2.73 -10.66
C ALA A 440 9.66 -3.89 -10.99
N ARG A 441 9.68 -4.36 -12.25
CA ARG A 441 8.92 -5.54 -12.72
C ARG A 441 9.68 -6.86 -12.55
N HIS A 442 10.86 -6.83 -11.95
CA HIS A 442 11.75 -7.96 -11.77
C HIS A 442 12.29 -8.57 -13.09
N ASP A 443 12.27 -7.82 -14.19
CA ASP A 443 12.96 -8.22 -15.43
C ASP A 443 14.42 -7.73 -15.39
N VAL A 444 15.26 -8.52 -14.72
CA VAL A 444 16.66 -8.17 -14.46
C VAL A 444 17.46 -8.10 -15.77
N ASP A 445 17.21 -9.01 -16.70
CA ASP A 445 17.96 -9.08 -17.97
C ASP A 445 17.76 -7.82 -18.82
N ARG A 446 16.51 -7.37 -18.97
CA ARG A 446 16.19 -6.13 -19.67
C ARG A 446 16.67 -4.90 -18.91
N GLY A 447 16.51 -4.88 -17.59
CA GLY A 447 17.03 -3.82 -16.74
C GLY A 447 18.53 -3.63 -16.92
N LEU A 448 19.32 -4.69 -16.83
CA LEU A 448 20.77 -4.68 -17.05
C LEU A 448 21.16 -4.31 -18.50
N ALA A 449 20.35 -4.70 -19.49
CA ALA A 449 20.60 -4.29 -20.87
C ALA A 449 20.45 -2.77 -21.06
N HIS A 450 19.48 -2.16 -20.39
CA HIS A 450 19.34 -0.69 -20.40
C HIS A 450 20.47 -0.02 -19.63
N LEU A 451 20.86 -0.51 -18.46
CA LEU A 451 21.97 0.06 -17.68
C LEU A 451 23.28 0.06 -18.45
N ARG A 452 23.60 -1.04 -19.16
CA ARG A 452 24.80 -1.10 -20.04
C ARG A 452 24.79 0.00 -21.10
N ARG A 453 23.63 0.28 -21.73
CA ARG A 453 23.53 1.38 -22.70
C ARG A 453 23.75 2.75 -22.07
N VAL A 454 23.29 2.94 -20.83
CA VAL A 454 23.58 4.16 -20.07
C VAL A 454 25.09 4.28 -19.84
N GLU A 455 25.76 3.24 -19.37
CA GLU A 455 27.21 3.24 -19.10
C GLU A 455 28.05 3.52 -20.36
N GLU A 456 27.67 2.94 -21.50
CA GLU A 456 28.32 3.18 -22.80
C GLU A 456 28.21 4.64 -23.26
N ASN A 457 27.19 5.36 -22.85
CA ASN A 457 26.88 6.72 -23.24
C ASN A 457 27.14 7.77 -22.12
N LEU A 458 27.60 7.33 -20.95
CA LEU A 458 27.98 8.24 -19.88
C LEU A 458 29.22 9.06 -20.27
N PRO A 459 29.20 10.40 -20.09
CA PRO A 459 30.38 11.22 -20.33
C PRO A 459 31.54 10.80 -19.41
N ALA A 460 32.75 10.74 -19.99
CA ALA A 460 33.94 10.36 -19.23
C ALA A 460 34.38 11.43 -18.19
N GLU A 461 33.94 12.67 -18.40
CA GLU A 461 34.25 13.79 -17.49
C GLU A 461 33.33 13.77 -16.28
N GLU A 462 33.90 13.91 -15.08
CA GLU A 462 33.15 14.09 -13.82
C GLU A 462 32.64 15.53 -13.72
N SER A 463 31.60 15.83 -14.47
CA SER A 463 30.91 17.10 -14.41
C SER A 463 29.74 17.01 -13.42
N SER A 464 29.52 18.06 -12.65
CA SER A 464 28.39 18.17 -11.72
C SER A 464 27.03 18.09 -12.45
N GLU A 465 27.00 18.39 -13.74
CA GLU A 465 25.80 18.28 -14.58
C GLU A 465 25.38 16.82 -14.81
N CYS A 466 26.34 15.89 -14.82
CA CYS A 466 26.06 14.46 -15.00
C CYS A 466 25.89 13.70 -13.66
N ALA A 467 26.03 14.38 -12.53
CA ALA A 467 25.95 13.74 -11.21
C ALA A 467 24.58 13.08 -10.94
N PRO A 468 23.41 13.67 -11.26
CA PRO A 468 22.12 13.02 -11.09
C PRO A 468 21.99 11.74 -11.92
N LEU A 469 22.50 11.76 -13.15
CA LEU A 469 22.48 10.60 -14.05
C LEU A 469 23.36 9.46 -13.50
N ARG A 470 24.56 9.80 -13.00
CA ARG A 470 25.49 8.83 -12.40
C ARG A 470 24.92 8.23 -11.12
N LEU A 471 24.36 9.08 -10.24
CA LEU A 471 23.71 8.63 -9.02
C LEU A 471 22.58 7.65 -9.31
N SER A 472 21.69 8.02 -10.24
CA SER A 472 20.55 7.18 -10.62
C SER A 472 21.02 5.85 -11.22
N CYS A 473 22.08 5.87 -12.08
CA CYS A 473 22.66 4.66 -12.64
C CYS A 473 23.28 3.75 -11.57
N ALA A 474 24.07 4.32 -10.65
CA ALA A 474 24.68 3.57 -9.56
C ALA A 474 23.63 2.96 -8.64
N LEU A 475 22.58 3.73 -8.28
CA LEU A 475 21.48 3.23 -7.46
C LEU A 475 20.77 2.02 -8.10
N LEU A 476 20.46 2.11 -9.40
CA LEU A 476 19.81 0.99 -10.11
C LEU A 476 20.76 -0.23 -10.26
N ARG A 477 22.08 -0.01 -10.28
CA ARG A 477 23.06 -1.09 -10.23
C ARG A 477 23.07 -1.81 -8.88
N VAL A 478 22.95 -1.08 -7.77
CA VAL A 478 22.79 -1.71 -6.44
C VAL A 478 21.52 -2.59 -6.41
N LEU A 479 20.40 -2.08 -6.92
CA LEU A 479 19.16 -2.85 -7.04
C LEU A 479 19.33 -4.10 -7.91
N ALA A 480 19.94 -3.96 -9.08
CA ALA A 480 20.20 -5.09 -9.99
C ALA A 480 21.15 -6.14 -9.36
N ALA A 481 22.19 -5.68 -8.63
CA ALA A 481 23.11 -6.55 -7.91
C ALA A 481 22.39 -7.34 -6.78
N ARG A 482 21.46 -6.68 -6.04
CA ARG A 482 20.56 -7.39 -5.11
C ARG A 482 19.75 -8.49 -5.81
N MET A 483 19.18 -8.18 -6.98
CA MET A 483 18.32 -9.12 -7.73
C MET A 483 19.10 -10.29 -8.33
N THR A 484 20.40 -10.12 -8.60
CA THR A 484 21.29 -11.21 -9.06
C THR A 484 21.97 -11.97 -7.92
N GLY A 485 21.89 -11.44 -6.69
CA GLY A 485 22.48 -12.03 -5.49
C GLY A 485 23.96 -11.66 -5.29
N SER A 486 24.53 -10.74 -6.08
CA SER A 486 25.95 -10.37 -6.02
C SER A 486 26.23 -9.26 -5.04
N ALA A 487 26.80 -9.61 -3.88
CA ALA A 487 27.21 -8.63 -2.87
C ALA A 487 28.40 -7.77 -3.33
N ASP A 488 29.34 -8.35 -4.08
CA ASP A 488 30.52 -7.61 -4.55
C ASP A 488 30.13 -6.52 -5.55
N LEU A 489 29.19 -6.82 -6.44
CA LEU A 489 28.65 -5.82 -7.38
C LEU A 489 27.82 -4.75 -6.66
N ALA A 490 27.07 -5.14 -5.62
CA ALA A 490 26.30 -4.20 -4.82
C ALA A 490 27.21 -3.24 -4.03
N GLU A 491 28.29 -3.74 -3.44
CA GLU A 491 29.28 -2.93 -2.72
C GLU A 491 30.00 -1.96 -3.66
N ALA A 492 30.46 -2.44 -4.82
CA ALA A 492 31.08 -1.57 -5.82
C ALA A 492 30.12 -0.48 -6.34
N ALA A 493 28.87 -0.84 -6.57
CA ALA A 493 27.88 0.14 -7.00
C ALA A 493 27.51 1.14 -5.88
N ALA A 494 27.54 0.74 -4.61
CA ALA A 494 27.33 1.62 -3.47
C ALA A 494 28.47 2.64 -3.32
N ASP A 495 29.73 2.23 -3.57
CA ASP A 495 30.86 3.16 -3.64
C ASP A 495 30.68 4.21 -4.74
N ASP A 496 30.13 3.79 -5.91
CA ASP A 496 29.79 4.70 -7.00
C ASP A 496 28.64 5.67 -6.61
N VAL A 497 27.67 5.23 -5.78
CA VAL A 497 26.62 6.10 -5.22
C VAL A 497 27.24 7.17 -4.33
N GLU A 498 28.09 6.78 -3.38
CA GLU A 498 28.76 7.72 -2.45
C GLU A 498 29.64 8.74 -3.22
N ALA A 499 30.34 8.28 -4.25
CA ALA A 499 31.11 9.16 -5.11
C ALA A 499 30.25 10.18 -5.85
N ALA A 500 29.10 9.75 -6.39
CA ALA A 500 28.17 10.64 -7.09
C ALA A 500 27.49 11.62 -6.12
N GLU A 501 27.08 11.17 -4.93
CA GLU A 501 26.49 12.03 -3.88
C GLU A 501 27.44 13.14 -3.45
N SER A 502 28.75 12.86 -3.36
CA SER A 502 29.77 13.84 -2.97
C SER A 502 29.86 15.03 -3.94
N THR A 503 29.37 14.88 -5.16
CA THR A 503 29.38 15.94 -6.20
C THR A 503 28.09 16.75 -6.23
N LEU A 504 27.06 16.34 -5.50
CA LEU A 504 25.75 16.98 -5.42
C LEU A 504 25.62 17.88 -4.17
N PRO A 505 24.84 18.97 -4.24
CA PRO A 505 24.55 19.78 -3.06
C PRO A 505 23.78 18.98 -1.99
N ALA A 506 24.24 19.05 -0.74
CA ALA A 506 23.63 18.34 0.38
C ALA A 506 22.14 18.70 0.59
N GLU A 507 21.76 19.96 0.34
CA GLU A 507 20.37 20.43 0.41
C GLU A 507 19.46 19.72 -0.57
N ARG A 508 20.00 19.36 -1.73
CA ARG A 508 19.27 18.66 -2.78
C ARG A 508 19.06 17.19 -2.41
N LEU A 509 20.10 16.53 -1.90
CA LEU A 509 20.02 15.15 -1.42
C LEU A 509 19.08 15.02 -0.23
N ALA A 510 19.04 16.01 0.65
CA ALA A 510 18.15 16.02 1.83
C ALA A 510 16.65 16.02 1.46
N GLN A 511 16.28 16.39 0.22
CA GLN A 511 14.91 16.34 -0.28
C GLN A 511 14.51 14.94 -0.76
N HIS A 512 15.47 14.00 -0.86
CA HIS A 512 15.29 12.65 -1.39
C HIS A 512 15.74 11.57 -0.39
N PRO A 513 15.10 11.46 0.78
CA PRO A 513 15.47 10.48 1.79
C PRO A 513 15.27 9.03 1.32
N GLU A 514 14.47 8.81 0.27
CA GLU A 514 14.27 7.51 -0.35
C GLU A 514 15.55 6.96 -1.01
N LEU A 515 16.44 7.80 -1.53
CA LEU A 515 17.65 7.34 -2.22
C LEU A 515 18.62 6.60 -1.28
N PRO A 516 19.08 7.17 -0.14
CA PRO A 516 19.91 6.43 0.80
C PRO A 516 19.15 5.27 1.44
N ALA A 517 17.83 5.37 1.65
CA ALA A 517 17.04 4.28 2.17
C ALA A 517 17.00 3.07 1.22
N LEU A 518 16.80 3.29 -0.08
CA LEU A 518 16.86 2.27 -1.12
C LEU A 518 18.26 1.67 -1.22
N MET A 519 19.28 2.51 -1.40
CA MET A 519 20.66 2.07 -1.56
C MET A 519 21.08 1.14 -0.41
N LEU A 520 20.88 1.56 0.84
CA LEU A 520 21.25 0.79 2.01
C LEU A 520 20.41 -0.48 2.19
N THR A 521 19.14 -0.46 1.81
CA THR A 521 18.25 -1.64 1.87
C THR A 521 18.68 -2.67 0.82
N ASP A 522 18.99 -2.24 -0.39
CA ASP A 522 19.40 -3.13 -1.47
C ASP A 522 20.80 -3.69 -1.24
N LEU A 523 21.75 -2.87 -0.82
CA LEU A 523 23.10 -3.28 -0.42
C LEU A 523 23.04 -4.32 0.71
N GLY A 524 22.33 -4.00 1.79
CA GLY A 524 22.17 -4.91 2.93
C GLY A 524 21.45 -6.22 2.56
N SER A 525 20.54 -6.16 1.58
CA SER A 525 19.86 -7.36 1.06
C SER A 525 20.80 -8.27 0.26
N ALA A 526 21.66 -7.71 -0.59
CA ALA A 526 22.69 -8.45 -1.32
C ALA A 526 23.71 -9.05 -0.36
N GLN A 527 24.18 -8.29 0.63
CA GLN A 527 25.09 -8.76 1.68
C GLN A 527 24.47 -9.90 2.50
N LEU A 528 23.17 -9.80 2.85
CA LEU A 528 22.44 -10.86 3.54
C LEU A 528 22.39 -12.14 2.68
N TRP A 529 22.11 -12.03 1.40
CA TRP A 529 22.08 -13.17 0.50
C TRP A 529 23.45 -13.90 0.46
N ALA A 530 24.52 -13.14 0.38
CA ALA A 530 25.89 -13.66 0.38
C ALA A 530 26.37 -14.17 1.76
N GLY A 531 25.56 -14.08 2.82
CA GLY A 531 25.93 -14.50 4.18
C GLY A 531 26.83 -13.51 4.94
N ARG A 532 27.01 -12.29 4.44
CA ARG A 532 27.79 -11.22 5.09
C ARG A 532 26.95 -10.53 6.18
N PHE A 533 26.56 -11.28 7.20
CA PHE A 533 25.56 -10.85 8.18
C PHE A 533 25.92 -9.55 8.94
N ASP A 534 27.20 -9.34 9.28
CA ASP A 534 27.62 -8.11 10.00
C ASP A 534 27.50 -6.87 9.12
N ALA A 535 27.94 -6.97 7.86
CA ALA A 535 27.80 -5.89 6.89
C ALA A 535 26.32 -5.63 6.60
N ALA A 536 25.54 -6.67 6.33
CA ALA A 536 24.09 -6.57 6.09
C ALA A 536 23.37 -5.91 7.28
N GLN A 537 23.69 -6.30 8.51
CA GLN A 537 23.10 -5.70 9.70
C GLN A 537 23.45 -4.22 9.82
N SER A 538 24.69 -3.84 9.48
CA SER A 538 25.13 -2.44 9.50
C SER A 538 24.34 -1.61 8.47
N SER A 539 24.32 -2.05 7.22
CA SER A 539 23.62 -1.37 6.10
C SER A 539 22.11 -1.25 6.38
N LEU A 540 21.45 -2.34 6.76
CA LEU A 540 20.00 -2.35 7.04
C LEU A 540 19.64 -1.53 8.28
N SER A 541 20.50 -1.53 9.32
CA SER A 541 20.27 -0.68 10.49
C SER A 541 20.48 0.81 10.19
N ALA A 542 21.33 1.13 9.24
CA ALA A 542 21.47 2.50 8.75
C ALA A 542 20.24 2.91 7.92
N ALA A 543 19.74 2.03 7.04
CA ALA A 543 18.50 2.26 6.30
C ALA A 543 17.29 2.51 7.22
N ALA A 544 17.16 1.74 8.30
CA ALA A 544 16.09 1.89 9.28
C ALA A 544 16.10 3.22 10.03
N LYS A 545 17.26 3.92 10.06
CA LYS A 545 17.43 5.22 10.73
C LYS A 545 17.19 6.42 9.81
N VAL A 546 17.04 6.21 8.52
CA VAL A 546 16.64 7.27 7.59
C VAL A 546 15.28 7.82 8.02
N ASP A 547 15.08 9.12 7.82
CA ASP A 547 13.85 9.80 8.24
C ASP A 547 12.60 9.11 7.73
N ALA A 548 11.65 8.92 8.66
CA ALA A 548 10.40 8.22 8.35
C ALA A 548 9.45 9.13 7.56
N GLY A 549 9.04 8.67 6.38
CA GLY A 549 8.09 9.35 5.51
C GLY A 549 7.40 8.36 4.57
N PRO A 550 6.40 8.81 3.81
CA PRO A 550 5.73 7.96 2.83
C PRO A 550 6.70 7.35 1.82
N GLU A 551 7.72 8.12 1.42
CA GLU A 551 8.72 7.75 0.41
C GLU A 551 9.72 6.71 0.92
N THR A 552 9.95 6.66 2.24
CA THR A 552 10.86 5.70 2.87
C THR A 552 10.14 4.49 3.49
N ALA A 553 8.81 4.45 3.42
CA ALA A 553 7.99 3.42 4.06
C ALA A 553 8.30 2.01 3.56
N LEU A 554 8.41 1.83 2.24
CA LEU A 554 8.72 0.54 1.63
C LEU A 554 10.14 0.06 1.99
N PRO A 555 11.22 0.85 1.79
CA PRO A 555 12.56 0.47 2.22
C PRO A 555 12.63 0.16 3.73
N ARG A 556 11.96 0.92 4.57
CA ARG A 556 11.92 0.67 6.03
C ARG A 556 11.24 -0.65 6.36
N HIS A 557 10.10 -0.94 5.75
CA HIS A 557 9.43 -2.23 5.90
C HIS A 557 10.34 -3.39 5.47
N GLU A 558 11.02 -3.24 4.34
CA GLU A 558 11.95 -4.23 3.83
C GLU A 558 13.17 -4.44 4.72
N CYS A 559 13.83 -3.35 5.16
CA CYS A 559 15.02 -3.46 6.02
C CYS A 559 14.70 -4.06 7.39
N LEU A 560 13.58 -3.68 8.03
CA LEU A 560 13.14 -4.27 9.29
C LEU A 560 12.83 -5.77 9.15
N SER A 561 12.22 -6.17 8.04
CA SER A 561 11.95 -7.58 7.73
C SER A 561 13.24 -8.40 7.61
N ARG A 562 14.28 -7.85 6.97
CA ARG A 562 15.59 -8.50 6.80
C ARG A 562 16.41 -8.49 8.09
N LEU A 563 16.35 -7.43 8.88
CA LEU A 563 16.95 -7.39 10.22
C LEU A 563 16.34 -8.48 11.11
N ALA A 564 15.01 -8.67 11.04
CA ALA A 564 14.34 -9.78 11.71
C ALA A 564 14.89 -11.14 11.27
N LEU A 565 15.12 -11.33 9.98
CA LEU A 565 15.69 -12.58 9.44
C LEU A 565 17.13 -12.78 9.95
N ILE A 566 17.97 -11.76 9.95
CA ILE A 566 19.35 -11.84 10.48
C ILE A 566 19.34 -12.23 11.97
N ASP A 567 18.49 -11.59 12.78
CA ASP A 567 18.39 -11.92 14.21
C ASP A 567 17.94 -13.37 14.42
N PHE A 568 16.98 -13.86 13.59
CA PHE A 568 16.55 -15.25 13.63
C PHE A 568 17.68 -16.22 13.26
N LEU A 569 18.40 -15.94 12.17
CA LEU A 569 19.53 -16.77 11.70
C LEU A 569 20.68 -16.81 12.71
N ARG A 570 20.87 -15.74 13.48
CA ARG A 570 21.85 -15.66 14.59
C ARG A 570 21.34 -16.27 15.90
N GLY A 571 20.14 -16.80 15.92
CA GLY A 571 19.55 -17.48 17.07
C GLY A 571 18.94 -16.56 18.14
N TRP A 572 18.48 -15.38 17.78
CA TRP A 572 17.79 -14.41 18.66
C TRP A 572 16.29 -14.30 18.34
N PRO A 573 15.45 -15.29 18.65
CA PRO A 573 14.06 -15.33 18.23
C PRO A 573 13.21 -14.18 18.80
N GLY A 574 13.46 -13.71 20.02
CA GLY A 574 12.71 -12.60 20.61
C GLY A 574 13.01 -11.27 19.91
N ARG A 575 14.28 -11.02 19.53
CA ARG A 575 14.66 -9.84 18.74
C ARG A 575 14.09 -9.93 17.33
N ALA A 576 14.18 -11.11 16.72
CA ALA A 576 13.62 -11.39 15.41
C ALA A 576 12.10 -11.12 15.37
N GLU A 577 11.38 -11.57 16.37
CA GLU A 577 9.95 -11.33 16.52
C GLU A 577 9.64 -9.82 16.67
N ALA A 578 10.43 -9.10 17.47
CA ALA A 578 10.25 -7.67 17.66
C ALA A 578 10.41 -6.89 16.35
N HIS A 579 11.51 -7.12 15.60
CA HIS A 579 11.72 -6.48 14.30
C HIS A 579 10.66 -6.89 13.27
N ALA A 580 10.24 -8.17 13.25
CA ALA A 580 9.20 -8.63 12.32
C ALA A 580 7.85 -7.96 12.59
N ARG A 581 7.46 -7.80 13.85
CA ARG A 581 6.24 -7.07 14.22
C ARG A 581 6.35 -5.57 13.91
N GLU A 582 7.51 -4.99 14.12
CA GLU A 582 7.76 -3.60 13.75
C GLU A 582 7.65 -3.40 12.25
N ALA A 583 8.18 -4.31 11.43
CA ALA A 583 8.05 -4.29 9.99
C ALA A 583 6.57 -4.36 9.54
N VAL A 584 5.77 -5.24 10.15
CA VAL A 584 4.33 -5.34 9.86
C VAL A 584 3.60 -4.05 10.25
N ALA A 585 3.89 -3.52 11.45
CA ALA A 585 3.29 -2.28 11.93
C ALA A 585 3.69 -1.06 11.06
N GLU A 586 4.92 -1.03 10.52
CA GLU A 586 5.35 0.01 9.57
C GLU A 586 4.52 -0.04 8.29
N ALA A 587 4.34 -1.24 7.72
CA ALA A 587 3.53 -1.41 6.51
C ALA A 587 2.06 -1.01 6.72
N GLU A 588 1.50 -1.27 7.89
CA GLU A 588 0.13 -0.88 8.25
C GLU A 588 0.00 0.63 8.44
N ARG A 589 0.93 1.25 9.20
CA ARG A 589 0.93 2.70 9.44
C ARG A 589 1.07 3.52 8.17
N SER A 590 1.89 3.04 7.25
CA SER A 590 2.20 3.73 6.00
C SER A 590 1.21 3.40 4.88
N GLY A 591 0.19 2.56 5.14
CA GLY A 591 -0.82 2.20 4.15
C GLY A 591 -0.25 1.43 2.95
N LEU A 592 0.86 0.69 3.10
CA LEU A 592 1.42 -0.10 2.01
C LEU A 592 0.40 -1.15 1.54
N THR A 593 0.17 -1.20 0.24
CA THR A 593 -0.74 -2.20 -0.35
C THR A 593 -0.24 -3.62 -0.08
N PRO A 594 -1.11 -4.63 -0.02
CA PRO A 594 -0.69 -6.01 0.16
C PRO A 594 0.38 -6.45 -0.83
N ASP A 595 0.31 -5.94 -2.07
CA ASP A 595 1.24 -6.24 -3.15
C ASP A 595 2.64 -5.62 -2.96
N ALA A 596 2.75 -4.56 -2.18
CA ALA A 596 4.00 -3.91 -1.86
C ALA A 596 4.68 -4.48 -0.60
N ARG A 597 4.00 -5.37 0.15
CA ARG A 597 4.53 -5.93 1.40
C ARG A 597 5.40 -7.15 1.14
N THR A 598 6.61 -7.20 1.69
CA THR A 598 7.41 -8.42 1.65
C THR A 598 6.88 -9.48 2.63
N GLY A 599 6.87 -10.74 2.20
CA GLY A 599 6.50 -11.87 3.06
C GLY A 599 7.54 -12.23 4.13
N ILE A 600 8.75 -11.64 4.12
CA ILE A 600 9.88 -12.02 4.98
C ILE A 600 9.53 -11.89 6.47
N ALA A 601 8.88 -10.80 6.89
CA ALA A 601 8.47 -10.62 8.29
C ALA A 601 7.54 -11.75 8.75
N GLN A 602 6.59 -12.17 7.90
CA GLN A 602 5.69 -13.27 8.18
C GLN A 602 6.42 -14.62 8.25
N LEU A 603 7.43 -14.83 7.39
CA LEU A 603 8.29 -16.01 7.46
C LEU A 603 9.06 -16.08 8.79
N VAL A 604 9.60 -14.96 9.25
CA VAL A 604 10.30 -14.90 10.54
C VAL A 604 9.34 -15.20 11.69
N LEU A 605 8.13 -14.62 11.68
CA LEU A 605 7.12 -14.94 12.69
C LEU A 605 6.72 -16.42 12.66
N ALA A 606 6.61 -17.03 11.49
CA ALA A 606 6.38 -18.46 11.35
C ALA A 606 7.53 -19.29 11.92
N ALA A 607 8.78 -18.89 11.64
CA ALA A 607 9.97 -19.56 12.13
C ALA A 607 10.06 -19.55 13.67
N VAL A 608 9.79 -18.40 14.28
CA VAL A 608 9.73 -18.24 15.75
C VAL A 608 8.60 -19.08 16.33
N ALA A 609 7.42 -19.09 15.70
CA ALA A 609 6.30 -19.93 16.15
C ALA A 609 6.63 -21.43 16.07
N ILE A 610 7.35 -21.89 15.04
CA ILE A 610 7.84 -23.29 14.97
C ILE A 610 8.78 -23.58 16.14
N ASP A 611 9.75 -22.72 16.44
CA ASP A 611 10.69 -22.92 17.54
C ASP A 611 10.01 -22.92 18.91
N ARG A 612 8.85 -22.25 19.04
CA ARG A 612 7.97 -22.27 20.23
C ARG A 612 6.97 -23.41 20.25
N ASP A 613 6.91 -24.22 19.20
CA ASP A 613 5.93 -25.31 19.01
C ASP A 613 4.48 -24.83 18.86
N ASP A 614 4.26 -23.58 18.42
CA ASP A 614 2.94 -23.00 18.14
C ASP A 614 2.59 -23.22 16.65
N LEU A 615 2.41 -24.51 16.25
CA LEU A 615 2.39 -24.97 14.86
C LEU A 615 1.20 -24.44 14.04
N ASP A 616 0.08 -24.12 14.65
CA ASP A 616 -1.08 -23.55 13.94
C ASP A 616 -0.89 -22.05 13.68
N VAL A 617 -0.25 -21.33 14.60
CA VAL A 617 0.17 -19.93 14.42
C VAL A 617 1.21 -19.87 13.30
N ALA A 618 2.19 -20.78 13.30
CA ALA A 618 3.18 -20.87 12.24
C ALA A 618 2.54 -21.08 10.86
N ARG A 619 1.52 -21.95 10.77
CA ARG A 619 0.78 -22.16 9.52
C ARG A 619 0.12 -20.87 9.05
N ALA A 620 -0.58 -20.16 9.92
CA ALA A 620 -1.27 -18.92 9.58
C ALA A 620 -0.30 -17.87 9.03
N HIS A 621 0.89 -17.72 9.62
CA HIS A 621 1.93 -16.83 9.10
C HIS A 621 2.47 -17.28 7.75
N LEU A 622 2.65 -18.59 7.52
CA LEU A 622 3.09 -19.12 6.22
C LEU A 622 2.05 -18.93 5.12
N ASP A 623 0.76 -19.09 5.46
CA ASP A 623 -0.34 -18.83 4.52
C ASP A 623 -0.42 -17.34 4.19
N HIS A 624 -0.17 -16.47 5.16
CA HIS A 624 -0.09 -15.02 4.93
C HIS A 624 1.12 -14.65 4.06
N ALA A 625 2.31 -15.21 4.33
CA ALA A 625 3.48 -14.98 3.49
C ALA A 625 3.27 -15.44 2.04
N ALA A 626 2.54 -16.54 1.85
CA ALA A 626 2.22 -17.07 0.52
C ALA A 626 1.17 -16.25 -0.24
N SER A 627 0.32 -15.49 0.45
CA SER A 627 -0.69 -14.61 -0.17
C SER A 627 -0.11 -13.26 -0.59
N SER A 628 1.11 -12.93 -0.19
CA SER A 628 1.85 -11.77 -0.69
C SER A 628 2.07 -11.94 -2.21
N THR A 629 1.56 -10.99 -2.98
CA THR A 629 1.54 -11.08 -4.45
C THR A 629 2.87 -10.74 -5.11
N LEU A 630 3.90 -10.42 -4.35
CA LEU A 630 5.29 -10.39 -4.86
C LEU A 630 5.88 -11.81 -4.90
N PRO A 631 5.51 -12.67 -5.89
CA PRO A 631 5.94 -14.07 -5.93
C PRO A 631 7.40 -14.24 -6.34
N ARG A 632 8.20 -13.18 -6.36
CA ARG A 632 9.52 -13.17 -7.00
C ARG A 632 10.67 -12.74 -6.10
N ASP A 633 10.45 -12.44 -4.81
CA ASP A 633 11.57 -12.32 -3.87
C ASP A 633 12.11 -13.72 -3.59
N PRO A 634 13.35 -14.03 -4.00
CA PRO A 634 13.96 -15.35 -3.78
C PRO A 634 13.96 -15.77 -2.32
N LEU A 635 14.15 -14.82 -1.39
CA LEU A 635 14.12 -15.07 0.04
C LEU A 635 12.75 -15.56 0.50
N VAL A 636 11.66 -15.02 -0.06
CA VAL A 636 10.29 -15.45 0.28
C VAL A 636 10.04 -16.87 -0.25
N SER A 637 10.39 -17.14 -1.51
CA SER A 637 10.18 -18.45 -2.12
C SER A 637 10.95 -19.55 -1.40
N VAL A 638 12.24 -19.33 -1.16
CA VAL A 638 13.11 -20.25 -0.42
C VAL A 638 12.65 -20.40 1.04
N GLY A 639 12.34 -19.29 1.70
CA GLY A 639 11.87 -19.27 3.07
C GLY A 639 10.56 -20.05 3.26
N LEU A 640 9.61 -19.94 2.31
CA LEU A 640 8.38 -20.72 2.31
C LEU A 640 8.66 -22.22 2.19
N ALA A 641 9.53 -22.63 1.27
CA ALA A 641 9.90 -24.05 1.09
C ALA A 641 10.55 -24.62 2.37
N LEU A 642 11.55 -23.91 2.92
CA LEU A 642 12.25 -24.30 4.13
C LEU A 642 11.32 -24.37 5.36
N LEU A 643 10.50 -23.35 5.58
CA LEU A 643 9.67 -23.31 6.78
C LEU A 643 8.44 -24.24 6.69
N ARG A 644 7.87 -24.43 5.50
CA ARG A 644 6.85 -25.47 5.28
C ARG A 644 7.42 -26.87 5.51
N SER A 645 8.65 -27.13 5.04
CA SER A 645 9.34 -28.38 5.33
C SER A 645 9.59 -28.58 6.84
N ARG A 646 10.08 -27.53 7.53
CA ARG A 646 10.24 -27.57 9.01
C ARG A 646 8.90 -27.77 9.73
N LEU A 647 7.82 -27.16 9.27
CA LEU A 647 6.48 -27.36 9.84
C LEU A 647 5.97 -28.79 9.64
N LEU A 648 6.20 -29.40 8.47
CA LEU A 648 5.88 -30.80 8.19
C LEU A 648 6.69 -31.73 9.09
N LEU A 649 7.99 -31.47 9.23
CA LEU A 649 8.87 -32.23 10.13
C LEU A 649 8.39 -32.11 11.58
N ALA A 650 8.01 -30.92 12.00
CA ALA A 650 7.47 -30.68 13.35
C ALA A 650 6.16 -31.45 13.62
N ARG A 651 5.38 -31.69 12.58
CA ARG A 651 4.13 -32.49 12.64
C ARG A 651 4.34 -33.99 12.47
N GLY A 652 5.59 -34.45 12.33
CA GLY A 652 5.91 -35.87 12.21
C GLY A 652 5.79 -36.42 10.78
N HIS A 653 5.92 -35.57 9.75
CA HIS A 653 5.85 -35.96 8.33
C HIS A 653 7.20 -35.75 7.59
N PRO A 654 8.28 -36.47 7.98
CA PRO A 654 9.62 -36.24 7.43
C PRO A 654 9.73 -36.48 5.92
N GLN A 655 9.02 -37.49 5.38
CA GLN A 655 9.02 -37.78 3.95
C GLN A 655 8.38 -36.65 3.11
N ALA A 656 7.31 -36.05 3.61
CA ALA A 656 6.68 -34.92 2.96
C ALA A 656 7.59 -33.68 3.01
N ALA A 657 8.34 -33.51 4.10
CA ALA A 657 9.32 -32.44 4.26
C ALA A 657 10.48 -32.57 3.25
N LEU A 658 11.02 -33.78 3.05
CA LEU A 658 12.07 -34.04 2.06
C LEU A 658 11.60 -33.80 0.63
N ARG A 659 10.44 -34.34 0.25
CA ARG A 659 9.88 -34.13 -1.10
C ARG A 659 9.70 -32.63 -1.43
N LEU A 660 9.28 -31.83 -0.47
CA LEU A 660 9.10 -30.40 -0.66
C LEU A 660 10.43 -29.67 -0.91
N LEU A 661 11.54 -30.16 -0.35
CA LEU A 661 12.89 -29.59 -0.59
C LEU A 661 13.54 -30.11 -1.87
N GLU A 662 13.17 -31.32 -2.29
CA GLU A 662 13.66 -31.93 -3.55
C GLU A 662 12.92 -31.35 -4.77
N ASP A 663 11.68 -30.94 -4.59
CA ASP A 663 10.82 -30.35 -5.65
C ASP A 663 11.14 -28.85 -5.83
N GLN A 664 12.30 -28.57 -6.45
CA GLN A 664 12.77 -27.20 -6.71
C GLN A 664 12.22 -26.60 -8.01
N GLU A 665 11.23 -27.25 -8.65
CA GLU A 665 10.56 -26.69 -9.84
C GLU A 665 9.85 -25.39 -9.49
N GLY A 666 10.43 -24.24 -9.87
CA GLY A 666 9.83 -22.92 -9.70
C GLY A 666 10.55 -21.95 -8.76
N LEU A 667 11.68 -22.35 -8.14
CA LEU A 667 12.53 -21.38 -7.47
C LEU A 667 13.22 -20.49 -8.50
N PRO A 668 13.23 -19.15 -8.32
CA PRO A 668 13.94 -18.26 -9.22
C PRO A 668 15.43 -18.62 -9.19
N ALA A 669 15.99 -18.91 -10.35
CA ALA A 669 17.43 -19.13 -10.50
C ALA A 669 18.13 -17.79 -10.29
N LEU A 670 18.71 -17.56 -9.13
CA LEU A 670 19.65 -16.48 -8.93
C LEU A 670 21.00 -16.83 -9.54
N THR A 671 21.72 -15.79 -9.98
CA THR A 671 23.01 -15.97 -10.64
C THR A 671 24.06 -16.46 -9.64
N GLU A 672 23.96 -16.03 -8.37
CA GLU A 672 24.88 -16.45 -7.32
C GLU A 672 24.17 -17.26 -6.22
N PRO A 673 24.76 -18.39 -5.78
CA PRO A 673 24.20 -19.21 -4.70
C PRO A 673 24.33 -18.49 -3.35
N SER A 674 23.45 -18.85 -2.41
CA SER A 674 23.47 -18.32 -1.05
C SER A 674 23.98 -19.36 -0.07
N PRO A 675 25.18 -19.19 0.52
CA PRO A 675 25.78 -20.19 1.40
C PRO A 675 24.91 -20.54 2.61
N TRP A 676 24.23 -19.58 3.20
CA TRP A 676 23.38 -19.83 4.37
C TRP A 676 22.05 -20.50 3.99
N VAL A 677 21.56 -20.31 2.76
CA VAL A 677 20.35 -21.00 2.26
C VAL A 677 20.68 -22.48 2.07
N ASP A 678 21.82 -22.78 1.46
CA ASP A 678 22.31 -24.14 1.27
C ASP A 678 22.49 -24.84 2.62
N ASP A 679 23.14 -24.17 3.59
CA ASP A 679 23.29 -24.65 4.96
C ASP A 679 21.93 -24.94 5.64
N ARG A 680 20.95 -24.03 5.53
CA ARG A 680 19.61 -24.23 6.11
C ARG A 680 18.83 -25.36 5.44
N THR A 681 19.03 -25.55 4.15
CA THR A 681 18.45 -26.66 3.40
C THR A 681 19.04 -27.98 3.87
N ALA A 682 20.37 -28.07 3.94
CA ALA A 682 21.09 -29.24 4.44
C ALA A 682 20.68 -29.60 5.89
N LEU A 683 20.59 -28.58 6.77
CA LEU A 683 20.12 -28.78 8.16
C LEU A 683 18.69 -29.34 8.24
N THR A 684 17.79 -28.85 7.40
CA THR A 684 16.38 -29.30 7.40
C THR A 684 16.28 -30.72 6.86
N MET A 685 17.02 -31.04 5.78
CA MET A 685 17.09 -32.38 5.21
C MET A 685 17.71 -33.38 6.21
N ALA A 686 18.82 -33.00 6.85
CA ALA A 686 19.44 -33.83 7.87
C ALA A 686 18.50 -34.11 9.05
N GLY A 687 17.75 -33.13 9.50
CA GLY A 687 16.71 -33.31 10.52
C GLY A 687 15.62 -34.30 10.11
N ALA A 688 15.19 -34.23 8.84
CA ALA A 688 14.20 -35.16 8.28
C ALA A 688 14.75 -36.60 8.15
N TYR A 689 16.00 -36.77 7.70
CA TYR A 689 16.66 -38.10 7.65
C TYR A 689 16.87 -38.70 9.04
N LEU A 690 17.23 -37.87 10.03
CA LEU A 690 17.33 -38.35 11.42
C LEU A 690 15.97 -38.79 11.98
N ALA A 691 14.90 -38.07 11.65
CA ALA A 691 13.55 -38.43 12.04
C ALA A 691 13.06 -39.75 11.38
N GLU A 692 13.57 -40.08 10.18
CA GLU A 692 13.35 -41.38 9.51
C GLU A 692 14.25 -42.49 10.01
N GLY A 693 15.19 -42.22 10.91
CA GLY A 693 16.17 -43.20 11.36
C GLY A 693 17.27 -43.53 10.31
N ARG A 694 17.61 -42.60 9.45
CA ARG A 694 18.60 -42.68 8.37
C ARG A 694 19.81 -41.77 8.67
N PRO A 695 20.60 -42.04 9.71
CA PRO A 695 21.70 -41.17 10.13
C PRO A 695 22.82 -41.05 9.11
N GLN A 696 23.01 -42.08 8.27
CA GLN A 696 24.01 -42.02 7.22
C GLN A 696 23.68 -41.00 6.13
N ALA A 697 22.43 -40.98 5.67
CA ALA A 697 21.97 -39.97 4.72
C ALA A 697 22.05 -38.55 5.31
N ALA A 698 21.76 -38.39 6.60
CA ALA A 698 21.94 -37.12 7.30
C ALA A 698 23.41 -36.67 7.31
N ARG A 699 24.34 -37.59 7.50
CA ARG A 699 25.78 -37.28 7.44
C ARG A 699 26.23 -36.86 6.04
N GLU A 700 25.82 -37.60 5.01
CA GLU A 700 26.19 -37.32 3.61
C GLU A 700 25.79 -35.90 3.22
N VAL A 701 24.55 -35.47 3.50
CA VAL A 701 24.08 -34.11 3.19
C VAL A 701 24.85 -33.03 3.94
N LEU A 702 25.24 -33.26 5.20
CA LEU A 702 26.01 -32.30 6.01
C LEU A 702 27.51 -32.26 5.68
N GLU A 703 28.09 -33.36 5.09
CA GLU A 703 29.47 -33.42 4.70
C GLU A 703 29.73 -32.77 3.30
N GLU A 704 28.72 -32.70 2.45
CA GLU A 704 28.75 -31.98 1.18
C GLU A 704 28.76 -30.46 1.40
N ASP A 705 28.20 -29.98 2.51
CA ASP A 705 28.10 -28.55 2.86
C ASP A 705 29.37 -28.09 3.62
N ARG A 706 30.22 -27.30 2.97
CA ARG A 706 31.50 -26.82 3.51
C ARG A 706 31.40 -25.55 4.37
N ALA A 707 30.25 -24.93 4.49
CA ALA A 707 30.04 -23.74 5.28
C ALA A 707 29.53 -24.09 6.70
N ALA A 708 30.43 -24.69 7.51
CA ALA A 708 30.06 -25.18 8.81
C ALA A 708 29.82 -24.04 9.85
N GLY A 709 28.60 -23.51 9.89
CA GLY A 709 28.12 -22.74 11.04
C GLY A 709 27.94 -23.62 12.30
N PRO A 710 27.76 -23.02 13.48
CA PRO A 710 27.59 -23.77 14.75
C PRO A 710 26.42 -24.76 14.72
N GLU A 711 25.33 -24.44 14.04
CA GLU A 711 24.15 -25.31 13.93
C GLU A 711 24.44 -26.53 13.05
N SER A 712 25.23 -26.38 11.97
CA SER A 712 25.64 -27.46 11.09
C SER A 712 26.57 -28.42 11.84
N VAL A 713 27.52 -27.93 12.66
CA VAL A 713 28.34 -28.73 13.55
C VAL A 713 27.49 -29.50 14.58
N VAL A 714 26.49 -28.87 15.16
CA VAL A 714 25.54 -29.52 16.10
C VAL A 714 24.75 -30.62 15.39
N ALA A 715 24.26 -30.38 14.18
CA ALA A 715 23.52 -31.36 13.39
C ALA A 715 24.42 -32.55 12.97
N ALA A 716 25.65 -32.27 12.55
CA ALA A 716 26.65 -33.30 12.19
C ALA A 716 27.03 -34.18 13.40
N ALA A 717 27.21 -33.58 14.58
CA ALA A 717 27.42 -34.31 15.81
C ALA A 717 26.22 -35.21 16.18
N ARG A 718 24.99 -34.74 16.04
CA ARG A 718 23.79 -35.56 16.25
C ARG A 718 23.66 -36.70 15.25
N ALA A 719 24.00 -36.46 13.99
CA ALA A 719 23.99 -37.49 12.95
C ALA A 719 25.04 -38.60 13.22
N ARG A 720 26.27 -38.23 13.65
CA ARG A 720 27.31 -39.17 14.06
C ARG A 720 26.89 -39.98 15.29
N LEU A 721 26.33 -39.30 16.32
CA LEU A 721 25.82 -39.99 17.49
C LEU A 721 24.71 -41.01 17.14
N ALA A 722 23.79 -40.61 16.24
CA ALA A 722 22.73 -41.52 15.78
C ALA A 722 23.27 -42.71 14.95
N ALA A 723 24.40 -42.54 14.31
CA ALA A 723 25.14 -43.62 13.62
C ALA A 723 25.95 -44.51 14.55
N GLY A 724 26.01 -44.21 15.88
CA GLY A 724 26.74 -44.99 16.88
C GLY A 724 28.15 -44.49 17.16
N ASP A 725 28.59 -43.37 16.58
CA ASP A 725 29.92 -42.79 16.72
C ASP A 725 29.90 -41.64 17.74
N GLY A 726 29.77 -41.99 19.02
CA GLY A 726 29.66 -41.02 20.11
C GLY A 726 30.96 -40.25 20.37
N GLU A 727 32.14 -40.84 20.18
CA GLU A 727 33.42 -40.15 20.40
C GLU A 727 33.66 -39.09 19.35
N ALA A 728 33.46 -39.42 18.07
CA ALA A 728 33.59 -38.41 17.00
C ALA A 728 32.53 -37.29 17.11
N ALA A 729 31.35 -37.60 17.61
CA ALA A 729 30.33 -36.57 17.92
C ALA A 729 30.80 -35.66 19.06
N HIS A 730 31.47 -36.21 20.07
CA HIS A 730 32.03 -35.43 21.17
C HIS A 730 33.13 -34.48 20.69
N ASP A 731 34.06 -34.98 19.88
CA ASP A 731 35.19 -34.22 19.35
C ASP A 731 34.75 -33.04 18.50
N LEU A 732 33.70 -33.25 17.67
CA LEU A 732 33.11 -32.17 16.88
C LEU A 732 32.55 -31.03 17.76
N LEU A 733 31.79 -31.35 18.79
CA LEU A 733 31.23 -30.31 19.69
C LEU A 733 32.29 -29.72 20.62
N ALA A 734 33.37 -30.42 20.94
CA ALA A 734 34.48 -29.90 21.72
C ALA A 734 35.27 -28.82 20.94
N ALA A 735 35.32 -28.94 19.60
CA ALA A 735 35.97 -27.97 18.71
C ALA A 735 35.19 -26.65 18.56
N LEU A 736 33.90 -26.62 18.92
CA LEU A 736 33.10 -25.38 18.92
C LEU A 736 33.59 -24.42 20.00
N PRO A 737 34.00 -23.18 19.64
CA PRO A 737 34.39 -22.20 20.64
C PRO A 737 33.25 -21.95 21.62
N ALA A 738 33.58 -21.71 22.87
CA ALA A 738 32.59 -21.36 23.90
C ALA A 738 31.99 -19.99 23.55
N GLY A 739 30.71 -19.99 23.13
CA GLY A 739 29.96 -18.96 22.52
C GLY A 739 30.15 -17.53 23.03
N HIS A 740 30.74 -16.68 22.20
CA HIS A 740 30.61 -15.24 22.32
C HIS A 740 29.89 -14.77 21.04
N GLY A 741 28.64 -14.35 21.18
CA GLY A 741 27.88 -13.74 20.09
C GLY A 741 26.73 -14.58 19.51
N GLU A 742 26.57 -15.85 19.89
CA GLU A 742 25.47 -16.70 19.46
C GLU A 742 24.21 -16.48 20.29
N GLY A 743 23.05 -16.47 19.64
CA GLY A 743 21.77 -16.30 20.33
C GLY A 743 21.33 -17.52 21.14
N PRO A 744 20.32 -17.33 22.00
CA PRO A 744 19.82 -18.38 22.89
C PRO A 744 19.36 -19.66 22.18
N ALA A 745 18.81 -19.56 20.96
CA ALA A 745 18.35 -20.72 20.22
C ALA A 745 19.52 -21.67 19.83
N ILE A 746 20.64 -21.12 19.35
CA ILE A 746 21.84 -21.89 19.01
C ILE A 746 22.45 -22.48 20.29
N THR A 747 22.55 -21.66 21.34
CA THR A 747 23.06 -22.09 22.66
C THR A 747 22.25 -23.29 23.21
N VAL A 748 20.92 -23.24 23.16
CA VAL A 748 20.03 -24.32 23.63
C VAL A 748 20.27 -25.60 22.83
N ARG A 749 20.31 -25.52 21.49
CA ARG A 749 20.56 -26.68 20.62
C ARG A 749 21.94 -27.30 20.88
N THR A 750 22.97 -26.47 21.07
CA THR A 750 24.33 -26.92 21.39
C THR A 750 24.40 -27.61 22.76
N LEU A 751 23.77 -27.05 23.80
CA LEU A 751 23.71 -27.63 25.12
C LEU A 751 22.98 -28.97 25.13
N LEU A 752 21.84 -29.07 24.41
CA LEU A 752 21.08 -30.33 24.29
C LEU A 752 21.85 -31.40 23.54
N ALA A 753 22.58 -31.05 22.47
CA ALA A 753 23.44 -32.00 21.75
C ALA A 753 24.59 -32.51 22.63
N ARG A 754 25.26 -31.61 23.35
CA ARG A 754 26.29 -32.01 24.35
C ARG A 754 25.74 -32.90 25.45
N ALA A 755 24.52 -32.59 25.97
CA ALA A 755 23.85 -33.40 26.95
C ALA A 755 23.50 -34.79 26.41
N GLN A 756 23.02 -34.90 25.18
CA GLN A 756 22.71 -36.16 24.52
C GLN A 756 23.94 -37.02 24.36
N ILE A 757 25.08 -36.46 24.01
CA ILE A 757 26.35 -37.17 23.90
C ILE A 757 26.85 -37.63 25.27
N ALA A 758 26.80 -36.79 26.31
CA ALA A 758 27.17 -37.14 27.65
C ALA A 758 26.29 -38.31 28.20
N ASP A 759 24.96 -38.28 27.96
CA ASP A 759 24.05 -39.41 28.31
C ASP A 759 24.46 -40.69 27.57
N ALA A 760 24.78 -40.62 26.28
CA ALA A 760 25.20 -41.75 25.46
C ALA A 760 26.56 -42.34 25.92
N LEU A 761 27.48 -41.50 26.39
CA LEU A 761 28.78 -41.90 26.95
C LEU A 761 28.72 -42.31 28.42
N GLY A 762 27.53 -42.26 29.03
CA GLY A 762 27.28 -42.70 30.42
C GLY A 762 27.52 -41.63 31.51
N ASP A 763 27.85 -40.38 31.13
CA ASP A 763 27.98 -39.28 32.08
C ASP A 763 26.64 -38.61 32.35
N ALA A 764 25.83 -39.28 33.19
CA ALA A 764 24.50 -38.82 33.56
C ALA A 764 24.54 -37.48 34.33
N ALA A 765 25.61 -37.21 35.10
CA ALA A 765 25.72 -35.99 35.88
C ALA A 765 25.94 -34.78 34.96
N GLN A 766 26.86 -34.89 33.97
CA GLN A 766 27.11 -33.87 32.99
C GLN A 766 25.85 -33.65 32.12
N ALA A 767 25.20 -34.72 31.69
CA ALA A 767 23.95 -34.61 30.90
C ALA A 767 22.88 -33.79 31.63
N GLN A 768 22.67 -34.04 32.93
CA GLN A 768 21.73 -33.31 33.77
C GLN A 768 22.07 -31.81 33.88
N GLN A 769 23.34 -31.52 34.14
CA GLN A 769 23.81 -30.13 34.28
C GLN A 769 23.61 -29.35 32.96
N LEU A 770 23.92 -29.99 31.81
CA LEU A 770 23.75 -29.36 30.51
C LEU A 770 22.26 -29.14 30.16
N VAL A 771 21.38 -30.11 30.50
CA VAL A 771 19.94 -29.94 30.30
C VAL A 771 19.39 -28.82 31.19
N ALA A 772 19.81 -28.72 32.46
CA ALA A 772 19.38 -27.62 33.34
C ALA A 772 19.80 -26.24 32.76
N ARG A 773 21.01 -26.14 32.22
CA ARG A 773 21.49 -24.91 31.54
C ARG A 773 20.69 -24.62 30.29
N ALA A 774 20.36 -25.63 29.47
CA ALA A 774 19.54 -25.46 28.28
C ALA A 774 18.13 -24.99 28.63
N LEU A 775 17.52 -25.52 29.67
CA LEU A 775 16.20 -25.06 30.16
C LEU A 775 16.22 -23.59 30.61
N ALA A 776 17.28 -23.22 31.37
CA ALA A 776 17.44 -21.82 31.81
C ALA A 776 17.60 -20.86 30.64
N ALA A 777 18.35 -21.24 29.60
CA ALA A 777 18.57 -20.42 28.41
C ALA A 777 17.33 -20.35 27.50
N ALA A 778 16.52 -21.42 27.45
CA ALA A 778 15.34 -21.49 26.58
C ALA A 778 14.12 -20.76 27.15
N ARG A 779 14.02 -20.63 28.49
CA ARG A 779 12.84 -20.09 29.17
C ARG A 779 12.46 -18.66 28.74
N PRO A 780 13.41 -17.70 28.64
CA PRO A 780 13.06 -16.33 28.25
C PRO A 780 12.46 -16.25 26.86
N GLU A 781 12.85 -17.14 25.97
CA GLU A 781 12.46 -17.17 24.54
C GLU A 781 11.33 -18.16 24.24
N ASN A 782 10.87 -18.92 25.23
CA ASN A 782 9.87 -19.99 25.09
C ASN A 782 10.26 -21.09 24.06
N LEU A 783 11.52 -21.46 23.96
CA LEU A 783 12.03 -22.41 22.96
C LEU A 783 11.65 -23.85 23.34
N ARG A 784 10.48 -24.31 22.91
CA ARG A 784 9.96 -25.65 23.21
C ARG A 784 10.46 -26.70 22.23
N ARG A 785 10.56 -26.37 20.96
CA ARG A 785 10.85 -27.29 19.87
C ARG A 785 12.20 -28.03 20.01
N PRO A 786 13.31 -27.40 20.41
CA PRO A 786 14.58 -28.09 20.60
C PRO A 786 14.49 -29.26 21.61
N PHE A 787 13.65 -29.14 22.63
CA PHE A 787 13.43 -30.23 23.63
C PHE A 787 12.57 -31.35 23.05
N LEU A 788 11.56 -31.06 22.24
CA LEU A 788 10.71 -32.06 21.59
C LEU A 788 11.50 -32.84 20.54
N GLU A 789 12.43 -32.22 19.83
CA GLU A 789 13.32 -32.82 18.84
C GLU A 789 14.48 -33.60 19.43
N SER A 790 14.76 -33.47 20.74
CA SER A 790 15.83 -34.18 21.41
C SER A 790 15.60 -35.68 21.50
N GLY A 791 14.36 -36.14 21.37
CA GLY A 791 14.02 -37.56 21.29
C GLY A 791 13.83 -38.28 22.66
N PRO A 792 13.81 -39.64 22.66
CA PRO A 792 13.44 -40.42 23.81
C PRO A 792 14.40 -40.36 25.01
N TRP A 793 15.69 -40.05 24.76
CA TRP A 793 16.72 -39.98 25.81
C TRP A 793 16.38 -38.88 26.84
N LEU A 794 15.97 -37.72 26.37
CA LEU A 794 15.61 -36.60 27.24
C LEU A 794 14.40 -36.93 28.11
N ARG A 795 13.37 -37.59 27.54
CA ARG A 795 12.20 -38.05 28.30
C ARG A 795 12.59 -39.07 29.36
N ARG A 796 13.57 -39.96 29.09
CA ARG A 796 14.09 -40.89 30.11
C ARG A 796 14.80 -40.14 31.22
N LEU A 797 15.68 -39.21 30.89
CA LEU A 797 16.43 -38.37 31.82
C LEU A 797 15.49 -37.61 32.77
N VAL A 798 14.50 -36.91 32.20
CA VAL A 798 13.51 -36.12 32.99
C VAL A 798 12.67 -37.00 33.88
N ARG A 799 12.26 -38.21 33.44
CA ARG A 799 11.54 -39.17 34.30
C ARG A 799 12.37 -39.64 35.50
N HIS A 800 13.67 -39.83 35.33
CA HIS A 800 14.55 -40.23 36.42
C HIS A 800 14.92 -39.06 37.34
N ARG A 801 14.75 -37.84 36.89
CA ARG A 801 15.08 -36.59 37.60
C ARG A 801 13.97 -35.59 37.49
N PRO A 802 12.84 -35.79 38.25
CA PRO A 802 11.69 -34.90 38.23
C PRO A 802 11.99 -33.45 38.63
N ASP A 803 13.07 -33.25 39.37
CA ASP A 803 13.60 -31.93 39.74
C ASP A 803 13.94 -31.05 38.53
N LEU A 804 14.36 -31.65 37.41
CA LEU A 804 14.60 -30.91 36.16
C LEU A 804 13.29 -30.36 35.52
N ALA A 805 12.15 -30.94 35.88
CA ALA A 805 10.84 -30.52 35.40
C ALA A 805 10.22 -29.38 36.22
N GLN A 806 10.68 -29.22 37.49
CA GLN A 806 10.10 -28.25 38.41
C GLN A 806 10.34 -26.81 37.95
N GLY A 807 9.27 -26.01 37.88
CA GLY A 807 9.34 -24.61 37.46
C GLY A 807 9.42 -24.40 35.94
N HIS A 808 9.15 -25.47 35.16
CA HIS A 808 9.15 -25.39 33.67
C HIS A 808 7.79 -25.71 33.05
N ASP A 809 6.70 -25.18 33.65
CA ASP A 809 5.30 -25.32 33.18
C ASP A 809 5.05 -24.83 31.75
N TRP A 810 6.00 -24.07 31.22
CA TRP A 810 6.00 -23.57 29.83
C TRP A 810 6.31 -24.67 28.80
N LEU A 811 6.88 -25.80 29.21
CA LEU A 811 7.12 -26.96 28.35
C LEU A 811 5.89 -27.86 28.22
N PRO A 812 5.69 -28.51 27.05
CA PRO A 812 4.58 -29.43 26.86
C PRO A 812 4.62 -30.63 27.85
N SER A 813 3.47 -30.99 28.41
CA SER A 813 3.33 -32.14 29.33
C SER A 813 3.77 -33.48 28.73
N SER A 814 3.78 -33.59 27.41
CA SER A 814 4.26 -34.77 26.67
C SER A 814 5.73 -35.09 26.93
N LEU A 815 6.57 -34.11 27.33
CA LEU A 815 7.96 -34.31 27.70
C LEU A 815 8.10 -34.94 29.09
N PHE A 816 7.13 -34.75 29.99
CA PHE A 816 7.20 -35.16 31.39
C PHE A 816 6.50 -36.52 31.70
N GLY A 817 5.85 -37.11 30.69
CA GLY A 817 5.21 -38.41 30.84
C GLY A 817 3.94 -38.42 31.72
N HIS A 818 3.43 -37.24 32.05
CA HIS A 818 2.09 -37.13 32.58
C HIS A 818 1.15 -37.09 31.36
N ALA A 819 0.58 -38.26 31.02
CA ALA A 819 -0.70 -38.22 30.32
C ALA A 819 -1.62 -37.37 31.22
N PRO A 820 -2.40 -36.40 30.67
CA PRO A 820 -3.41 -35.76 31.48
C PRO A 820 -4.24 -36.88 32.14
N VAL A 821 -4.31 -36.89 33.45
CA VAL A 821 -5.28 -37.71 34.18
C VAL A 821 -6.61 -37.14 33.74
N ALA A 822 -7.20 -37.74 32.71
CA ALA A 822 -8.57 -37.46 32.32
C ALA A 822 -9.42 -37.76 33.58
N ASP A 823 -10.16 -36.74 33.99
CA ASP A 823 -11.15 -36.85 35.06
C ASP A 823 -12.02 -38.08 34.77
N PRO A 824 -12.21 -39.03 35.71
CA PRO A 824 -12.92 -40.27 35.43
C PRO A 824 -14.39 -40.07 35.03
N ALA A 825 -14.88 -38.85 34.98
CA ALA A 825 -16.27 -38.54 34.67
C ALA A 825 -16.55 -38.26 33.15
N GLU A 826 -15.52 -38.19 32.31
CA GLU A 826 -15.70 -37.96 30.84
C GLU A 826 -15.09 -39.06 29.95
N CYS A 827 -14.73 -40.22 30.48
CA CYS A 827 -14.36 -41.36 29.68
C CYS A 827 -15.60 -42.03 29.10
N GLY A 828 -16.16 -41.42 28.05
CA GLY A 828 -16.86 -42.18 27.03
C GLY A 828 -15.83 -43.11 26.37
N SER A 829 -16.03 -44.42 26.56
CA SER A 829 -15.20 -45.50 26.02
C SER A 829 -14.71 -45.21 24.60
N ALA A 830 -13.40 -45.14 24.40
CA ALA A 830 -12.83 -45.23 23.05
C ALA A 830 -13.35 -46.53 22.43
N PRO A 831 -14.06 -46.53 21.32
CA PRO A 831 -14.50 -47.74 20.68
C PRO A 831 -13.27 -48.53 20.25
N VAL A 832 -13.19 -49.78 20.69
CA VAL A 832 -12.25 -50.75 20.17
C VAL A 832 -12.57 -50.88 18.68
N THR A 833 -11.72 -50.38 17.82
CA THR A 833 -11.90 -50.49 16.36
C THR A 833 -11.73 -51.95 15.99
N GLU A 834 -12.80 -52.62 15.65
CA GLU A 834 -12.71 -53.93 14.98
C GLU A 834 -11.95 -53.75 13.69
N PRO A 835 -10.99 -54.63 13.33
CA PRO A 835 -10.23 -54.53 12.10
C PRO A 835 -11.19 -54.60 10.91
N LEU A 836 -10.91 -53.75 9.89
CA LEU A 836 -11.68 -53.77 8.65
C LEU A 836 -11.36 -55.06 7.87
N SER A 837 -12.39 -55.69 7.32
CA SER A 837 -12.16 -56.77 6.36
C SER A 837 -11.59 -56.24 5.04
N GLU A 838 -10.95 -57.09 4.21
CA GLU A 838 -10.42 -56.71 2.92
C GLU A 838 -11.48 -56.01 2.03
N ARG A 839 -12.70 -56.51 2.05
CA ARG A 839 -13.83 -55.95 1.31
C ARG A 839 -14.29 -54.60 1.87
N GLU A 840 -14.25 -54.38 3.17
CA GLU A 840 -14.54 -53.08 3.79
C GLU A 840 -13.44 -52.08 3.47
N HIS A 841 -12.19 -52.53 3.36
CA HIS A 841 -11.06 -51.66 2.98
C HIS A 841 -11.13 -51.22 1.53
N GLU A 842 -11.46 -52.12 0.61
CA GLU A 842 -11.71 -51.80 -0.81
C GLU A 842 -12.86 -50.78 -0.98
N VAL A 843 -13.96 -50.94 -0.22
CA VAL A 843 -15.08 -50.00 -0.22
C VAL A 843 -14.67 -48.66 0.35
N LEU A 844 -13.82 -48.63 1.38
CA LEU A 844 -13.29 -47.42 2.01
C LEU A 844 -12.39 -46.64 1.07
N GLU A 845 -11.52 -47.29 0.30
CA GLU A 845 -10.67 -46.67 -0.71
C GLU A 845 -11.51 -45.94 -1.81
N ARG A 846 -12.54 -46.60 -2.34
CA ARG A 846 -13.46 -46.02 -3.33
C ARG A 846 -14.29 -44.90 -2.72
N LEU A 847 -14.65 -45.05 -1.46
CA LEU A 847 -15.31 -43.99 -0.72
C LEU A 847 -14.44 -42.76 -0.60
N ALA A 848 -13.15 -42.91 -0.39
CA ALA A 848 -12.17 -41.80 -0.35
C ALA A 848 -11.97 -41.14 -1.72
N GLN A 849 -12.14 -41.89 -2.81
CA GLN A 849 -12.12 -41.40 -4.20
C GLN A 849 -13.42 -40.69 -4.62
N MET A 850 -14.33 -40.45 -3.69
CA MET A 850 -15.60 -39.74 -3.92
C MET A 850 -16.62 -40.49 -4.79
N MET A 851 -16.46 -41.79 -5.05
CA MET A 851 -17.37 -42.60 -5.85
C MET A 851 -18.73 -42.75 -5.15
N SER A 852 -19.82 -42.67 -5.88
CA SER A 852 -21.19 -42.96 -5.39
C SER A 852 -21.34 -44.44 -5.03
N THR A 853 -22.40 -44.80 -4.31
CA THR A 853 -22.66 -46.20 -3.90
C THR A 853 -22.88 -47.09 -5.14
N GLU A 854 -23.45 -46.54 -6.19
CA GLU A 854 -23.70 -47.18 -7.47
C GLU A 854 -22.39 -47.42 -8.23
N GLU A 855 -21.49 -46.43 -8.25
CA GLU A 855 -20.17 -46.52 -8.89
C GLU A 855 -19.27 -47.52 -8.14
N ILE A 856 -19.28 -47.50 -6.81
CA ILE A 856 -18.56 -48.51 -5.99
C ILE A 856 -19.06 -49.90 -6.28
N ALA A 857 -20.39 -50.07 -6.40
CA ALA A 857 -20.99 -51.36 -6.73
C ALA A 857 -20.55 -51.84 -8.12
N ALA A 858 -20.51 -50.95 -9.10
CA ALA A 858 -20.05 -51.28 -10.47
C ALA A 858 -18.56 -51.62 -10.50
N ASP A 859 -17.70 -50.83 -9.83
CA ASP A 859 -16.25 -51.00 -9.80
C ASP A 859 -15.80 -52.29 -9.09
N LEU A 860 -16.49 -52.67 -7.98
CA LEU A 860 -16.16 -53.85 -7.22
C LEU A 860 -16.98 -55.12 -7.65
N TYR A 861 -17.76 -55.01 -8.71
CA TYR A 861 -18.66 -56.09 -9.17
C TYR A 861 -19.60 -56.62 -8.09
N LEU A 862 -20.16 -55.73 -7.27
CA LEU A 862 -21.09 -56.07 -6.18
C LEU A 862 -22.49 -55.50 -6.45
N SER A 863 -23.46 -55.99 -5.73
CA SER A 863 -24.78 -55.35 -5.73
C SER A 863 -24.77 -54.08 -4.86
N VAL A 864 -25.58 -53.07 -5.25
CA VAL A 864 -25.72 -51.83 -4.48
C VAL A 864 -26.10 -52.10 -3.01
N ASN A 865 -26.92 -53.13 -2.79
CA ASN A 865 -27.30 -53.55 -1.41
C ASN A 865 -26.12 -54.13 -0.61
N THR A 866 -25.22 -54.87 -1.30
CA THR A 866 -24.00 -55.41 -0.68
C THR A 866 -23.07 -54.27 -0.28
N VAL A 867 -22.89 -53.26 -1.13
CA VAL A 867 -22.08 -52.07 -0.81
C VAL A 867 -22.69 -51.29 0.36
N LYS A 868 -24.02 -51.10 0.38
CA LYS A 868 -24.70 -50.47 1.52
C LYS A 868 -24.50 -51.24 2.86
N THR A 869 -24.44 -52.57 2.78
CA THR A 869 -24.16 -53.39 3.97
C THR A 869 -22.71 -53.20 4.46
N HIS A 870 -21.72 -53.18 3.54
CA HIS A 870 -20.35 -52.88 3.88
C HIS A 870 -20.16 -51.47 4.42
N LEU A 871 -20.85 -50.46 3.82
CA LEU A 871 -20.84 -49.08 4.31
C LEU A 871 -21.41 -48.98 5.75
N LYS A 872 -22.49 -49.69 6.02
CA LYS A 872 -23.11 -49.73 7.38
C LYS A 872 -22.15 -50.32 8.41
N SER A 873 -21.48 -51.42 8.06
CA SER A 873 -20.48 -52.06 8.90
C SER A 873 -19.25 -51.17 9.10
N LEU A 874 -18.77 -50.55 8.01
CA LEU A 874 -17.62 -49.62 8.00
C LEU A 874 -17.89 -48.39 8.87
N TYR A 875 -19.08 -47.78 8.75
CA TYR A 875 -19.46 -46.63 9.56
C TYR A 875 -19.53 -47.01 11.05
N ARG A 876 -20.06 -48.20 11.37
CA ARG A 876 -20.07 -48.72 12.76
C ARG A 876 -18.66 -48.92 13.29
N LYS A 877 -17.76 -49.54 12.49
CA LYS A 877 -16.38 -49.85 12.90
C LYS A 877 -15.51 -48.59 13.04
N LEU A 878 -15.75 -47.57 12.20
CA LEU A 878 -15.06 -46.27 12.27
C LEU A 878 -15.75 -45.28 13.21
N ALA A 879 -16.84 -45.68 13.88
CA ALA A 879 -17.68 -44.82 14.69
C ALA A 879 -18.06 -43.49 13.96
N ALA A 880 -18.40 -43.61 12.69
CA ALA A 880 -18.77 -42.49 11.82
C ALA A 880 -20.26 -42.55 11.47
N THR A 881 -20.92 -41.41 11.34
CA THR A 881 -22.33 -41.30 10.96
C THR A 881 -22.52 -40.85 9.51
N ARG A 882 -21.50 -40.28 8.92
CA ARG A 882 -21.52 -39.70 7.57
C ARG A 882 -20.26 -40.06 6.79
N ARG A 883 -20.38 -40.06 5.44
CA ARG A 883 -19.32 -40.39 4.50
C ARG A 883 -18.00 -39.61 4.77
N GLY A 884 -18.09 -38.28 4.85
CA GLY A 884 -16.91 -37.44 5.07
C GLY A 884 -16.23 -37.67 6.41
N GLU A 885 -17.02 -38.05 7.43
CA GLU A 885 -16.53 -38.42 8.76
C GLU A 885 -15.79 -39.76 8.74
N ALA A 886 -16.31 -40.73 7.99
CA ALA A 886 -15.66 -42.05 7.83
C ALA A 886 -14.31 -41.91 7.10
N VAL A 887 -14.23 -41.15 6.04
CA VAL A 887 -12.97 -40.91 5.31
C VAL A 887 -11.96 -40.17 6.18
N ARG A 888 -12.39 -39.14 6.90
CA ARG A 888 -11.52 -38.41 7.83
C ARG A 888 -10.99 -39.34 8.92
N ARG A 889 -11.85 -40.11 9.57
CA ARG A 889 -11.48 -41.02 10.63
C ARG A 889 -10.58 -42.16 10.17
N ALA A 890 -10.79 -42.65 8.95
CA ALA A 890 -9.93 -43.61 8.33
C ALA A 890 -8.50 -43.08 8.10
N ARG A 891 -8.38 -41.79 7.68
CA ARG A 891 -7.09 -41.13 7.59
C ARG A 891 -6.42 -40.90 8.95
N GLU A 892 -7.18 -40.51 9.96
CA GLU A 892 -6.69 -40.39 11.35
C GLU A 892 -6.16 -41.72 11.91
N LEU A 893 -6.72 -42.84 11.49
CA LEU A 893 -6.34 -44.19 11.90
C LEU A 893 -5.34 -44.85 10.93
N HIS A 894 -4.82 -44.15 9.93
CA HIS A 894 -3.88 -44.65 8.92
C HIS A 894 -4.41 -45.87 8.15
N LEU A 895 -5.69 -45.93 7.90
CA LEU A 895 -6.35 -46.98 7.11
C LEU A 895 -6.54 -46.56 5.64
N LEU A 896 -6.18 -45.33 5.29
CA LEU A 896 -6.20 -44.74 3.95
C LEU A 896 -4.91 -43.92 3.73
#